data_ed011c0a7fb2211cd7e8582345a45405
#
_entry.id   ed011c0a7fb2211cd7e8582345a45405
#
_cell.length_a   1.000
_cell.length_b   1.000
_cell.length_c   1.000
_cell.angle_alpha   90.00
_cell.angle_beta   90.00
_cell.angle_gamma   90.00
#
_symmetry.space_group_name_H-M   'P 1'
#
loop_
_entity.id
_entity.type
_entity.pdbx_description
1 polymer ?
#
loop_
_entity_poly.entity_id
_entity_poly.type
_entity_poly.pdbx_seq_one_letter_code
_entity_poly.pdbx_strand_id
1 'polypeptide(L)'
;MTMQKIWDLIREMTLEEKIGMIHGQGIFHTKGVERLGIPPLWMSDGPMGVRKELQDDNWAPKGTTDDYVSYLPSNTAIACTWNRERAADMGCVLGQEARGRGKDVILAPGINLIRSPLCGRNFEYMSEDPHLISEMAVPLIRGIEEQDTAACVKHFALNNQETRRLDVEAAVDERALRELYLPGFEAAVKEGKTKTLMGAYNRFRGEHCCHNHYLLQDILRGEWGFDGVVISDWGGVHDTMQAAENGLDIEMSVTSDFDQYCMADPLAERVRSGDIPEALLDEKVKNILVLMDRLHMLDGVRKRGSYNTRDHQEAILKCAEEAIVLLKNEGGILPLKPVKRLAVIGENAGKMHSGGGSAAIKALYELTPLMGLKMELGGAVSVEYAPGYQSDGEKSVEQENWQAESLEERAYKASYKGDGSDAAEKRRRELIREAAALAESCENAVLFIGLNHEFDLEGCDRTDMKLPYGQEELISAVLDANENTVIAVTAGSPVDMEVFADRAKAIVYSSYNGMEGGLAMAEVLLGRVNPSGRLPFTIPKRLEDCQAHSIGEFPGGDSVAYRESVYVGYRYYETERKAVRYCFGHGLSYTEFSYGDLKLERREDGIYGTVTVRNCGSVAGAEVVEIYVGAAGKTVKRPARELKGFVKVHLQPGEERAVDFRLPWKAFSYYNEEKMTFEVPEDEYSVCVGRSVGDVRLVQTVEIKENDALGGKSR
;
A
#
# COMPACT_ATOMS: atom_id res chain seq x y z
N MET A 1 -17.06 -26.76 11.22
CA MET A 1 -17.06 -28.24 10.93
C MET A 1 -16.02 -28.93 11.80
N THR A 2 -16.08 -30.26 12.05
CA THR A 2 -14.96 -30.96 12.74
C THR A 2 -13.91 -31.40 11.73
N MET A 3 -12.65 -31.48 12.11
CA MET A 3 -11.56 -31.99 11.24
C MET A 3 -11.88 -33.40 10.71
N GLN A 4 -12.52 -34.25 11.51
CA GLN A 4 -12.95 -35.58 11.05
C GLN A 4 -13.91 -35.50 9.88
N LYS A 5 -14.89 -34.61 9.90
CA LYS A 5 -15.85 -34.39 8.79
C LYS A 5 -15.19 -33.85 7.55
N ILE A 6 -14.17 -33.00 7.68
CA ILE A 6 -13.37 -32.51 6.53
C ILE A 6 -12.65 -33.71 5.87
N TRP A 7 -11.99 -34.54 6.65
CA TRP A 7 -11.32 -35.75 6.13
C TRP A 7 -12.30 -36.77 5.53
N ASP A 8 -13.52 -36.87 6.07
CA ASP A 8 -14.56 -37.72 5.48
C ASP A 8 -14.96 -37.22 4.09
N LEU A 9 -15.17 -35.90 3.91
CA LEU A 9 -15.45 -35.30 2.60
C LEU A 9 -14.31 -35.56 1.62
N ILE A 10 -13.04 -35.37 2.02
CA ILE A 10 -11.87 -35.59 1.15
C ILE A 10 -11.81 -37.05 0.68
N ARG A 11 -12.10 -38.00 1.53
CA ARG A 11 -12.12 -39.45 1.16
C ARG A 11 -13.23 -39.80 0.18
N GLU A 12 -14.32 -39.04 0.15
CA GLU A 12 -15.41 -39.23 -0.82
C GLU A 12 -15.12 -38.58 -2.17
N MET A 13 -14.14 -37.67 -2.27
CA MET A 13 -13.78 -37.00 -3.52
C MET A 13 -13.01 -37.90 -4.46
N THR A 14 -13.29 -37.75 -5.78
CA THR A 14 -12.42 -38.30 -6.84
C THR A 14 -11.17 -37.43 -7.03
N LEU A 15 -10.17 -37.97 -7.71
CA LEU A 15 -8.95 -37.21 -8.07
C LEU A 15 -9.32 -35.94 -8.85
N GLU A 16 -10.22 -36.03 -9.82
CA GLU A 16 -10.65 -34.89 -10.66
C GLU A 16 -11.36 -33.81 -9.87
N GLU A 17 -12.11 -34.19 -8.82
CA GLU A 17 -12.75 -33.21 -7.93
C GLU A 17 -11.74 -32.51 -7.05
N LYS A 18 -10.74 -33.22 -6.51
CA LYS A 18 -9.63 -32.62 -5.76
C LYS A 18 -8.84 -31.66 -6.64
N ILE A 19 -8.46 -32.07 -7.85
CA ILE A 19 -7.76 -31.24 -8.83
C ILE A 19 -8.58 -29.97 -9.14
N GLY A 20 -9.88 -30.08 -9.40
CA GLY A 20 -10.73 -28.92 -9.70
C GLY A 20 -10.82 -27.89 -8.57
N MET A 21 -10.59 -28.28 -7.31
CA MET A 21 -10.58 -27.36 -6.17
C MET A 21 -9.27 -26.57 -6.01
N ILE A 22 -8.15 -27.08 -6.52
CA ILE A 22 -6.80 -26.53 -6.27
C ILE A 22 -6.26 -25.68 -7.43
N HIS A 23 -7.05 -25.45 -8.47
CA HIS A 23 -6.70 -24.53 -9.57
C HIS A 23 -7.92 -23.78 -10.09
N GLY A 24 -7.68 -22.73 -10.88
CA GLY A 24 -8.73 -21.93 -11.51
C GLY A 24 -9.57 -22.76 -12.49
N GLN A 25 -10.88 -22.63 -12.38
CA GLN A 25 -11.88 -23.14 -13.33
C GLN A 25 -12.66 -21.98 -13.96
N GLY A 26 -12.19 -20.80 -13.75
CA GLY A 26 -12.54 -19.52 -14.28
C GLY A 26 -11.47 -18.52 -13.86
N ILE A 27 -11.51 -17.34 -14.44
CA ILE A 27 -10.47 -16.29 -14.20
C ILE A 27 -10.36 -15.92 -12.70
N PHE A 28 -11.45 -16.01 -11.94
CA PHE A 28 -11.50 -15.64 -10.52
C PHE A 28 -12.22 -16.66 -9.62
N HIS A 29 -12.29 -17.94 -10.01
CA HIS A 29 -12.87 -18.96 -9.13
C HIS A 29 -12.29 -20.34 -9.36
N THR A 30 -12.35 -21.18 -8.32
CA THR A 30 -12.07 -22.61 -8.39
C THR A 30 -13.35 -23.39 -8.65
N LYS A 31 -13.27 -24.70 -8.82
CA LYS A 31 -14.42 -25.59 -8.93
C LYS A 31 -14.92 -26.01 -7.54
N GLY A 32 -16.24 -26.08 -7.37
CA GLY A 32 -16.87 -26.74 -6.24
C GLY A 32 -17.10 -28.22 -6.50
N VAL A 33 -17.61 -28.94 -5.47
CA VAL A 33 -18.04 -30.35 -5.56
C VAL A 33 -19.52 -30.41 -5.18
N GLU A 34 -20.40 -30.17 -6.16
CA GLU A 34 -21.84 -30.01 -5.94
C GLU A 34 -22.48 -31.20 -5.24
N ARG A 35 -22.13 -32.45 -5.61
CA ARG A 35 -22.67 -33.67 -4.98
C ARG A 35 -22.32 -33.80 -3.51
N LEU A 36 -21.29 -33.10 -3.03
CA LEU A 36 -20.89 -33.03 -1.62
C LEU A 36 -21.32 -31.73 -0.94
N GLY A 37 -22.04 -30.86 -1.65
CA GLY A 37 -22.49 -29.57 -1.13
C GLY A 37 -21.37 -28.53 -0.94
N ILE A 38 -20.27 -28.67 -1.68
CA ILE A 38 -19.12 -27.77 -1.62
C ILE A 38 -19.23 -26.78 -2.76
N PRO A 39 -19.39 -25.44 -2.49
CA PRO A 39 -19.47 -24.43 -3.52
C PRO A 39 -18.08 -24.11 -4.12
N PRO A 40 -18.01 -23.45 -5.29
CA PRO A 40 -16.78 -22.83 -5.77
C PRO A 40 -16.30 -21.71 -4.82
N LEU A 41 -15.00 -21.44 -4.83
CA LEU A 41 -14.39 -20.31 -4.10
C LEU A 41 -14.23 -19.14 -5.08
N TRP A 42 -14.94 -18.05 -4.83
CA TRP A 42 -14.93 -16.85 -5.67
C TRP A 42 -13.98 -15.78 -5.13
N MET A 43 -13.14 -15.25 -5.99
CA MET A 43 -12.14 -14.22 -5.68
C MET A 43 -12.47 -12.92 -6.44
N SER A 44 -11.84 -11.83 -6.04
CA SER A 44 -11.83 -10.58 -6.78
C SER A 44 -10.55 -9.80 -6.49
N ASP A 45 -10.05 -9.09 -7.50
CA ASP A 45 -9.04 -8.08 -7.25
C ASP A 45 -9.55 -7.00 -6.28
N GLY A 46 -8.61 -6.41 -5.55
CA GLY A 46 -8.60 -5.25 -4.69
C GLY A 46 -7.28 -4.52 -4.88
N PRO A 47 -6.81 -3.62 -3.99
CA PRO A 47 -7.36 -3.19 -2.70
C PRO A 47 -8.27 -1.96 -2.77
N MET A 48 -8.31 -1.23 -3.89
CA MET A 48 -9.08 0.03 -3.98
C MET A 48 -10.59 -0.16 -4.19
N GLY A 49 -11.07 -1.39 -4.13
CA GLY A 49 -12.47 -1.77 -4.29
C GLY A 49 -12.60 -3.13 -4.93
N VAL A 50 -13.83 -3.61 -5.06
CA VAL A 50 -14.11 -4.89 -5.73
C VAL A 50 -14.09 -4.69 -7.24
N ARG A 51 -13.33 -5.50 -7.97
CA ARG A 51 -13.23 -5.41 -9.42
C ARG A 51 -14.60 -5.63 -10.10
N LYS A 52 -14.80 -5.01 -11.27
CA LYS A 52 -15.96 -5.28 -12.14
C LYS A 52 -16.02 -6.75 -12.53
N GLU A 53 -17.25 -7.26 -12.75
CA GLU A 53 -17.47 -8.65 -13.14
C GLU A 53 -16.91 -8.93 -14.55
N LEU A 54 -16.10 -9.99 -14.64
CA LEU A 54 -15.56 -10.49 -15.90
C LEU A 54 -16.28 -11.77 -16.31
N GLN A 55 -16.18 -12.13 -17.60
CA GLN A 55 -16.61 -13.44 -18.08
C GLN A 55 -15.82 -14.53 -17.34
N ASP A 56 -16.39 -15.72 -17.22
CA ASP A 56 -15.77 -16.78 -16.44
C ASP A 56 -14.49 -17.32 -17.10
N ASP A 57 -14.42 -17.25 -18.41
CA ASP A 57 -13.36 -17.84 -19.26
C ASP A 57 -12.49 -16.83 -20.00
N ASN A 58 -12.71 -15.54 -19.79
CA ASN A 58 -11.92 -14.50 -20.43
C ASN A 58 -11.98 -13.17 -19.68
N TRP A 59 -11.12 -12.22 -20.06
CA TRP A 59 -10.98 -10.93 -19.42
C TRP A 59 -12.00 -9.86 -19.85
N ALA A 60 -12.97 -10.24 -20.69
CA ALA A 60 -14.00 -9.31 -21.12
C ALA A 60 -14.99 -9.02 -19.98
N PRO A 61 -15.39 -7.77 -19.78
CA PRO A 61 -16.42 -7.42 -18.80
C PRO A 61 -17.75 -8.13 -19.11
N LYS A 62 -18.47 -8.59 -18.08
CA LYS A 62 -19.85 -9.06 -18.21
C LYS A 62 -20.80 -7.96 -18.64
N GLY A 63 -20.43 -6.68 -18.37
CA GLY A 63 -21.25 -5.52 -18.73
C GLY A 63 -22.54 -5.44 -17.92
N THR A 64 -22.52 -5.91 -16.68
CA THR A 64 -23.67 -5.80 -15.79
C THR A 64 -23.92 -4.37 -15.39
N THR A 65 -25.18 -4.00 -15.13
CA THR A 65 -25.52 -2.65 -14.66
C THR A 65 -25.10 -2.39 -13.22
N ASP A 66 -24.72 -3.44 -12.47
CA ASP A 66 -24.31 -3.39 -11.06
C ASP A 66 -22.80 -3.57 -10.87
N ASP A 67 -22.00 -3.16 -11.86
CA ASP A 67 -20.53 -3.21 -11.80
C ASP A 67 -19.91 -2.03 -11.03
N TYR A 68 -20.70 -1.00 -10.71
CA TYR A 68 -20.23 0.17 -10.00
C TYR A 68 -19.98 -0.12 -8.52
N VAL A 69 -18.78 0.20 -8.04
CA VAL A 69 -18.31 -0.12 -6.68
C VAL A 69 -17.88 1.13 -5.91
N SER A 70 -17.83 1.04 -4.58
CA SER A 70 -17.17 2.05 -3.76
C SER A 70 -15.69 2.07 -4.07
N TYR A 71 -15.14 3.24 -4.38
CA TYR A 71 -13.72 3.46 -4.61
C TYR A 71 -13.07 3.89 -3.29
N LEU A 72 -12.24 3.00 -2.74
CA LEU A 72 -11.53 3.21 -1.48
C LEU A 72 -10.21 3.95 -1.70
N PRO A 73 -9.70 4.67 -0.70
CA PRO A 73 -8.32 5.17 -0.70
C PRO A 73 -7.31 4.05 -0.95
N SER A 74 -6.26 4.36 -1.70
CA SER A 74 -5.13 3.43 -1.91
C SER A 74 -4.45 3.06 -0.60
N ASN A 75 -3.72 1.94 -0.56
CA ASN A 75 -3.01 1.54 0.65
C ASN A 75 -2.00 2.59 1.12
N THR A 76 -1.33 3.29 0.19
CA THR A 76 -0.47 4.43 0.52
C THR A 76 -1.27 5.56 1.18
N ALA A 77 -2.48 5.87 0.70
CA ALA A 77 -3.35 6.87 1.34
C ALA A 77 -3.78 6.43 2.74
N ILE A 78 -4.18 5.16 2.91
CA ILE A 78 -4.51 4.60 4.23
C ILE A 78 -3.30 4.73 5.18
N ALA A 79 -2.09 4.41 4.70
CA ALA A 79 -0.88 4.55 5.50
C ALA A 79 -0.56 6.01 5.87
N CYS A 80 -0.86 7.00 4.99
CA CYS A 80 -0.72 8.42 5.31
C CYS A 80 -1.57 8.86 6.51
N THR A 81 -2.63 8.14 6.84
CA THR A 81 -3.45 8.47 8.02
C THR A 81 -2.72 8.24 9.34
N TRP A 82 -1.78 7.31 9.39
CA TRP A 82 -1.17 6.82 10.63
C TRP A 82 -2.22 6.52 11.71
N ASN A 83 -3.35 6.00 11.29
CA ASN A 83 -4.50 5.73 12.15
C ASN A 83 -5.05 4.33 11.93
N ARG A 84 -4.85 3.46 12.92
CA ARG A 84 -5.29 2.06 12.90
C ARG A 84 -6.81 1.92 12.75
N GLU A 85 -7.59 2.89 13.26
CA GLU A 85 -9.05 2.88 13.12
C GLU A 85 -9.45 3.07 11.67
N ARG A 86 -8.80 4.02 10.96
CA ARG A 86 -9.07 4.24 9.52
C ARG A 86 -8.73 3.01 8.69
N ALA A 87 -7.62 2.34 9.01
CA ALA A 87 -7.29 1.09 8.36
C ALA A 87 -8.34 -0.01 8.63
N ALA A 88 -8.82 -0.13 9.86
CA ALA A 88 -9.88 -1.07 10.22
C ALA A 88 -11.20 -0.75 9.49
N ASP A 89 -11.59 0.54 9.43
CA ASP A 89 -12.78 0.98 8.70
C ASP A 89 -12.71 0.60 7.22
N MET A 90 -11.55 0.86 6.57
CA MET A 90 -11.36 0.51 5.16
C MET A 90 -11.41 -1.00 4.94
N GLY A 91 -10.83 -1.78 5.87
CA GLY A 91 -10.95 -3.23 5.85
C GLY A 91 -12.40 -3.71 5.99
N CYS A 92 -13.16 -3.12 6.90
CA CYS A 92 -14.58 -3.43 7.09
C CYS A 92 -15.40 -3.12 5.82
N VAL A 93 -15.21 -1.93 5.23
CA VAL A 93 -15.86 -1.53 3.98
C VAL A 93 -15.54 -2.52 2.87
N LEU A 94 -14.25 -2.80 2.62
CA LEU A 94 -13.82 -3.71 1.56
C LEU A 94 -14.37 -5.13 1.73
N GLY A 95 -14.35 -5.65 2.95
CA GLY A 95 -14.90 -6.97 3.28
C GLY A 95 -16.42 -7.03 3.06
N GLN A 96 -17.17 -6.00 3.46
CA GLN A 96 -18.62 -5.91 3.23
C GLN A 96 -18.96 -5.79 1.75
N GLU A 97 -18.24 -4.96 1.00
CA GLU A 97 -18.40 -4.81 -0.45
C GLU A 97 -18.15 -6.14 -1.17
N ALA A 98 -17.03 -6.83 -0.85
CA ALA A 98 -16.70 -8.12 -1.43
C ALA A 98 -17.77 -9.16 -1.09
N ARG A 99 -18.19 -9.26 0.18
CA ARG A 99 -19.22 -10.20 0.60
C ARG A 99 -20.57 -9.93 -0.06
N GLY A 100 -20.98 -8.65 -0.13
CA GLY A 100 -22.22 -8.21 -0.75
C GLY A 100 -22.30 -8.53 -2.24
N ARG A 101 -21.13 -8.62 -2.91
CA ARG A 101 -20.97 -8.98 -4.32
C ARG A 101 -20.67 -10.46 -4.54
N GLY A 102 -20.86 -11.30 -3.54
CA GLY A 102 -20.71 -12.75 -3.66
C GLY A 102 -19.25 -13.22 -3.71
N LYS A 103 -18.27 -12.39 -3.33
CA LYS A 103 -16.86 -12.80 -3.26
C LYS A 103 -16.53 -13.41 -1.90
N ASP A 104 -15.64 -14.40 -1.94
CA ASP A 104 -15.19 -15.15 -0.78
C ASP A 104 -13.80 -14.71 -0.34
N VAL A 105 -12.98 -14.31 -1.31
CA VAL A 105 -11.61 -13.82 -1.11
C VAL A 105 -11.47 -12.50 -1.85
N ILE A 106 -10.93 -11.49 -1.16
CA ILE A 106 -10.49 -10.23 -1.76
C ILE A 106 -8.96 -10.17 -1.80
N LEU A 107 -8.37 -9.92 -2.99
CA LEU A 107 -6.92 -9.91 -3.21
C LEU A 107 -6.30 -8.61 -2.69
N ALA A 108 -6.29 -8.46 -1.39
CA ALA A 108 -5.89 -7.28 -0.61
C ALA A 108 -5.53 -7.66 0.84
N PRO A 109 -4.71 -6.82 1.53
CA PRO A 109 -3.95 -5.68 1.02
C PRO A 109 -2.62 -6.06 0.34
N GLY A 110 -2.10 -5.16 -0.51
CA GLY A 110 -0.70 -5.18 -0.94
C GLY A 110 0.18 -4.56 0.14
N ILE A 111 1.22 -5.27 0.59
CA ILE A 111 2.06 -4.83 1.72
C ILE A 111 3.57 -4.95 1.48
N ASN A 112 4.00 -5.02 0.23
CA ASN A 112 5.42 -4.99 -0.07
C ASN A 112 6.05 -3.66 0.37
N LEU A 113 7.32 -3.69 0.73
CA LEU A 113 8.06 -2.50 1.14
C LEU A 113 8.29 -1.56 -0.06
N ILE A 114 8.10 -0.26 0.11
CA ILE A 114 8.49 0.75 -0.89
C ILE A 114 10.01 0.89 -0.85
N ARG A 115 10.70 0.17 -1.76
CA ARG A 115 12.16 0.15 -1.87
C ARG A 115 12.70 1.27 -2.78
N SER A 116 11.99 1.52 -3.87
CA SER A 116 12.33 2.52 -4.87
C SER A 116 11.16 3.47 -5.10
N PRO A 117 11.41 4.78 -5.30
CA PRO A 117 10.36 5.70 -5.69
C PRO A 117 9.75 5.41 -7.07
N LEU A 118 10.41 4.57 -7.88
CA LEU A 118 10.01 4.32 -9.27
C LEU A 118 9.09 3.12 -9.45
N CYS A 119 8.92 2.23 -8.45
CA CYS A 119 8.05 1.07 -8.58
C CYS A 119 6.62 1.49 -8.91
N GLY A 120 6.08 0.98 -10.02
CA GLY A 120 4.77 1.35 -10.53
C GLY A 120 3.61 1.02 -9.61
N ARG A 121 3.75 0.04 -8.72
CA ARG A 121 2.73 -0.38 -7.75
C ARG A 121 2.90 0.23 -6.36
N ASN A 122 3.75 1.22 -6.16
CA ASN A 122 3.90 1.86 -4.85
C ASN A 122 2.58 2.37 -4.26
N PHE A 123 1.66 2.87 -5.10
CA PHE A 123 0.34 3.31 -4.65
C PHE A 123 -0.49 2.20 -4.01
N GLU A 124 -0.26 0.96 -4.40
CA GLU A 124 -0.93 -0.25 -3.91
C GLU A 124 -0.28 -0.81 -2.63
N TYR A 125 0.94 -0.33 -2.30
CA TYR A 125 1.68 -0.66 -1.10
C TYR A 125 1.53 0.42 -0.03
N MET A 126 2.11 0.21 1.16
CA MET A 126 1.86 1.10 2.29
C MET A 126 3.01 2.07 2.58
N SER A 127 4.24 1.57 2.71
CA SER A 127 5.33 2.35 3.30
C SER A 127 6.71 1.80 2.96
N GLU A 128 7.74 2.62 3.18
CA GLU A 128 9.14 2.21 3.26
C GLU A 128 9.54 1.63 4.64
N ASP A 129 8.60 1.62 5.59
CA ASP A 129 8.84 1.17 6.96
C ASP A 129 8.03 -0.08 7.32
N PRO A 130 8.67 -1.21 7.71
CA PRO A 130 7.99 -2.45 8.03
C PRO A 130 7.11 -2.38 9.29
N HIS A 131 7.43 -1.50 10.25
CA HIS A 131 6.59 -1.33 11.44
C HIS A 131 5.29 -0.61 11.09
N LEU A 132 5.37 0.48 10.31
CA LEU A 132 4.16 1.17 9.82
C LEU A 132 3.30 0.24 8.96
N ILE A 133 3.92 -0.55 8.06
CA ILE A 133 3.21 -1.56 7.27
C ILE A 133 2.45 -2.53 8.20
N SER A 134 3.12 -3.10 9.20
CA SER A 134 2.51 -4.05 10.14
C SER A 134 1.33 -3.46 10.88
N GLU A 135 1.50 -2.25 11.42
CA GLU A 135 0.51 -1.56 12.24
C GLU A 135 -0.72 -1.09 11.46
N MET A 136 -0.58 -0.86 10.15
CA MET A 136 -1.70 -0.48 9.28
C MET A 136 -2.35 -1.69 8.61
N ALA A 137 -1.58 -2.71 8.23
CA ALA A 137 -2.09 -3.92 7.59
C ALA A 137 -2.93 -4.78 8.53
N VAL A 138 -2.49 -4.97 9.78
CA VAL A 138 -3.20 -5.82 10.76
C VAL A 138 -4.65 -5.40 10.96
N PRO A 139 -5.00 -4.15 11.30
CA PRO A 139 -6.39 -3.75 11.47
C PRO A 139 -7.20 -3.80 10.16
N LEU A 140 -6.58 -3.51 9.00
CA LEU A 140 -7.24 -3.63 7.71
C LEU A 140 -7.61 -5.09 7.42
N ILE A 141 -6.68 -6.03 7.62
CA ILE A 141 -6.91 -7.47 7.44
C ILE A 141 -8.05 -7.92 8.37
N ARG A 142 -8.00 -7.58 9.65
CA ARG A 142 -9.06 -7.94 10.61
C ARG A 142 -10.43 -7.41 10.18
N GLY A 143 -10.49 -6.16 9.71
CA GLY A 143 -11.73 -5.57 9.21
C GLY A 143 -12.35 -6.37 8.05
N ILE A 144 -11.53 -6.85 7.10
CA ILE A 144 -11.97 -7.72 6.00
C ILE A 144 -12.45 -9.07 6.55
N GLU A 145 -11.61 -9.72 7.37
CA GLU A 145 -11.84 -11.08 7.88
C GLU A 145 -13.11 -11.19 8.75
N GLU A 146 -13.45 -10.11 9.45
CA GLU A 146 -14.68 -10.04 10.26
C GLU A 146 -15.96 -10.03 9.41
N GLN A 147 -15.87 -9.86 8.08
CA GLN A 147 -17.04 -9.84 7.19
C GLN A 147 -17.34 -11.18 6.52
N ASP A 148 -16.76 -12.28 6.98
CA ASP A 148 -16.81 -13.60 6.34
C ASP A 148 -16.25 -13.58 4.92
N THR A 149 -15.26 -12.73 4.68
CA THR A 149 -14.45 -12.60 3.47
C THR A 149 -13.00 -12.79 3.86
N ALA A 150 -12.23 -13.57 3.10
CA ALA A 150 -10.81 -13.72 3.36
C ALA A 150 -10.02 -12.57 2.75
N ALA A 151 -9.12 -11.98 3.53
CA ALA A 151 -8.07 -11.11 3.02
C ALA A 151 -6.97 -11.97 2.39
N CYS A 152 -6.60 -11.69 1.14
CA CYS A 152 -5.46 -12.32 0.48
C CYS A 152 -4.28 -11.36 0.43
N VAL A 153 -3.45 -11.43 1.46
CA VAL A 153 -2.32 -10.52 1.63
C VAL A 153 -1.26 -10.78 0.57
N LYS A 154 -0.79 -9.72 -0.10
CA LYS A 154 0.07 -9.83 -1.29
C LYS A 154 1.20 -8.82 -1.33
N HIS A 155 2.29 -9.07 -2.05
CA HIS A 155 2.70 -10.29 -2.77
C HIS A 155 3.87 -10.92 -2.03
N PHE A 156 3.76 -12.15 -1.59
CA PHE A 156 4.74 -12.83 -0.71
C PHE A 156 5.78 -13.59 -1.56
N ALA A 157 7.03 -13.08 -1.68
CA ALA A 157 7.56 -11.85 -1.15
C ALA A 157 8.50 -11.18 -2.18
N LEU A 158 8.98 -9.97 -1.85
CA LEU A 158 10.03 -9.28 -2.61
C LEU A 158 9.60 -8.74 -3.98
N ASN A 159 8.31 -8.52 -4.24
CA ASN A 159 7.83 -7.82 -5.43
C ASN A 159 7.97 -6.30 -5.22
N ASN A 160 9.21 -5.78 -5.33
CA ASN A 160 9.54 -4.37 -5.08
C ASN A 160 9.84 -3.57 -6.36
N GLN A 161 9.57 -4.17 -7.53
CA GLN A 161 9.66 -3.59 -8.86
C GLN A 161 8.71 -4.30 -9.82
N GLU A 162 8.31 -3.62 -10.88
CA GLU A 162 7.48 -4.17 -11.94
C GLU A 162 8.30 -4.63 -13.15
N THR A 163 9.45 -3.99 -13.40
CA THR A 163 10.35 -4.37 -14.47
C THR A 163 10.83 -5.80 -14.28
N ARG A 164 10.53 -6.67 -15.26
CA ARG A 164 10.85 -8.11 -15.25
C ARG A 164 10.30 -8.87 -14.05
N ARG A 165 9.19 -8.42 -13.46
CA ARG A 165 8.60 -8.98 -12.25
C ARG A 165 8.33 -10.49 -12.33
N LEU A 166 8.12 -11.03 -13.56
CA LEU A 166 7.77 -12.45 -13.78
C LEU A 166 8.97 -13.40 -13.62
N ASP A 167 10.20 -12.90 -13.77
CA ASP A 167 11.40 -13.76 -13.86
C ASP A 167 12.63 -13.21 -13.15
N VAL A 168 12.59 -11.97 -12.61
CA VAL A 168 13.74 -11.39 -11.91
C VAL A 168 14.05 -12.16 -10.62
N GLU A 169 15.33 -12.46 -10.39
CA GLU A 169 15.83 -13.02 -9.14
C GLU A 169 16.09 -11.90 -8.12
N ALA A 170 15.34 -11.85 -7.03
CA ALA A 170 15.56 -10.92 -5.92
C ALA A 170 16.63 -11.48 -4.97
N ALA A 171 17.87 -10.96 -5.07
CA ALA A 171 18.99 -11.38 -4.24
C ALA A 171 19.11 -10.45 -3.01
N VAL A 172 18.55 -10.87 -1.89
CA VAL A 172 18.53 -10.13 -0.60
C VAL A 172 19.25 -10.96 0.48
N ASP A 173 20.00 -10.28 1.35
CA ASP A 173 20.58 -10.91 2.53
C ASP A 173 19.51 -11.29 3.56
N GLU A 174 19.81 -12.28 4.40
CA GLU A 174 18.83 -12.83 5.35
C GLU A 174 18.41 -11.78 6.39
N ARG A 175 19.33 -10.90 6.79
CA ARG A 175 19.07 -9.83 7.73
C ARG A 175 18.04 -8.84 7.17
N ALA A 176 18.25 -8.33 5.97
CA ALA A 176 17.31 -7.43 5.32
C ALA A 176 15.95 -8.10 5.07
N LEU A 177 15.96 -9.37 4.63
CA LEU A 177 14.75 -10.17 4.46
C LEU A 177 13.92 -10.19 5.74
N ARG A 178 14.55 -10.50 6.89
CA ARG A 178 13.90 -10.66 8.19
C ARG A 178 13.56 -9.33 8.90
N GLU A 179 14.35 -8.29 8.68
CA GLU A 179 14.13 -7.00 9.34
C GLU A 179 13.22 -6.05 8.54
N LEU A 180 13.15 -6.17 7.19
CA LEU A 180 12.43 -5.23 6.34
C LEU A 180 11.29 -5.87 5.52
N TYR A 181 11.57 -6.96 4.79
CA TYR A 181 10.65 -7.45 3.77
C TYR A 181 9.59 -8.42 4.29
N LEU A 182 9.88 -9.16 5.34
CA LEU A 182 8.96 -10.14 5.93
C LEU A 182 8.11 -9.65 7.11
N PRO A 183 8.48 -8.61 7.91
CA PRO A 183 7.73 -8.30 9.13
C PRO A 183 6.26 -7.95 8.91
N GLY A 184 5.91 -7.27 7.81
CA GLY A 184 4.51 -6.98 7.46
C GLY A 184 3.69 -8.27 7.25
N PHE A 185 4.27 -9.26 6.57
CA PHE A 185 3.65 -10.57 6.35
C PHE A 185 3.60 -11.40 7.64
N GLU A 186 4.66 -11.38 8.46
CA GLU A 186 4.65 -12.01 9.77
C GLU A 186 3.51 -11.46 10.65
N ALA A 187 3.35 -10.14 10.69
CA ALA A 187 2.26 -9.49 11.42
C ALA A 187 0.87 -9.85 10.84
N ALA A 188 0.74 -9.89 9.51
CA ALA A 188 -0.50 -10.31 8.85
C ALA A 188 -0.93 -11.73 9.27
N VAL A 189 0.03 -12.66 9.37
CA VAL A 189 -0.21 -14.04 9.81
C VAL A 189 -0.45 -14.13 11.31
N LYS A 190 0.48 -13.61 12.12
CA LYS A 190 0.48 -13.83 13.57
C LYS A 190 -0.52 -12.95 14.32
N GLU A 191 -0.73 -11.72 13.86
CA GLU A 191 -1.57 -10.72 14.50
C GLU A 191 -2.86 -10.48 13.71
N GLY A 192 -2.76 -10.27 12.40
CA GLY A 192 -3.89 -10.07 11.50
C GLY A 192 -4.78 -11.31 11.35
N LYS A 193 -4.19 -12.51 11.56
CA LYS A 193 -4.85 -13.81 11.37
C LYS A 193 -5.44 -13.98 9.98
N THR A 194 -4.70 -13.46 8.97
CA THR A 194 -5.13 -13.61 7.58
C THR A 194 -5.39 -15.08 7.23
N LYS A 195 -6.45 -15.34 6.50
CA LYS A 195 -6.83 -16.70 6.10
C LYS A 195 -6.21 -17.10 4.76
N THR A 196 -5.83 -16.12 3.94
CA THR A 196 -5.20 -16.41 2.66
C THR A 196 -4.01 -15.48 2.40
N LEU A 197 -3.09 -15.92 1.54
CA LEU A 197 -1.88 -15.17 1.17
C LEU A 197 -1.56 -15.45 -0.28
N MET A 198 -1.10 -14.43 -1.03
CA MET A 198 -0.71 -14.58 -2.45
C MET A 198 0.81 -14.60 -2.59
N GLY A 199 1.33 -15.61 -3.30
CA GLY A 199 2.72 -15.66 -3.72
C GLY A 199 3.07 -14.54 -4.71
N ALA A 200 4.34 -14.13 -4.75
CA ALA A 200 4.80 -13.13 -5.71
C ALA A 200 5.31 -13.77 -7.00
N TYR A 201 5.38 -12.99 -8.08
CA TYR A 201 5.87 -13.45 -9.38
C TYR A 201 7.36 -13.77 -9.41
N ASN A 202 8.18 -12.90 -8.78
CA ASN A 202 9.63 -12.94 -8.87
C ASN A 202 10.24 -14.22 -8.26
N ARG A 203 11.49 -14.47 -8.64
CA ARG A 203 12.26 -15.56 -8.03
C ARG A 203 13.00 -15.08 -6.78
N PHE A 204 13.20 -16.03 -5.89
CA PHE A 204 14.05 -15.89 -4.72
C PHE A 204 14.77 -17.22 -4.46
N ARG A 205 16.11 -17.18 -4.37
CA ARG A 205 16.96 -18.38 -4.22
C ARG A 205 16.73 -19.44 -5.31
N GLY A 206 16.48 -18.98 -6.54
CA GLY A 206 16.36 -19.83 -7.72
C GLY A 206 14.95 -20.39 -7.97
N GLU A 207 13.98 -20.19 -7.05
CA GLU A 207 12.60 -20.65 -7.20
C GLU A 207 11.63 -19.46 -7.27
N HIS A 208 10.54 -19.57 -8.04
CA HIS A 208 9.48 -18.56 -8.05
C HIS A 208 8.76 -18.52 -6.71
N CYS A 209 8.48 -17.32 -6.19
CA CYS A 209 7.89 -17.15 -4.86
C CYS A 209 6.54 -17.86 -4.70
N CYS A 210 5.76 -18.04 -5.77
CA CYS A 210 4.49 -18.79 -5.73
C CYS A 210 4.67 -20.27 -5.34
N HIS A 211 5.86 -20.85 -5.53
CA HIS A 211 6.16 -22.22 -5.15
C HIS A 211 7.57 -22.37 -4.55
N ASN A 212 8.03 -21.36 -3.84
CA ASN A 212 9.33 -21.34 -3.18
C ASN A 212 9.29 -22.10 -1.86
N HIS A 213 10.10 -23.14 -1.74
CA HIS A 213 10.13 -24.00 -0.54
C HIS A 213 10.47 -23.20 0.72
N TYR A 214 11.55 -22.41 0.66
CA TYR A 214 12.02 -21.65 1.83
C TYR A 214 10.98 -20.66 2.35
N LEU A 215 10.33 -19.92 1.45
CA LEU A 215 9.32 -18.95 1.84
C LEU A 215 8.05 -19.63 2.36
N LEU A 216 7.53 -20.64 1.65
CA LEU A 216 6.22 -21.21 1.94
C LEU A 216 6.25 -22.29 3.01
N GLN A 217 7.27 -23.18 3.00
CA GLN A 217 7.36 -24.28 3.95
C GLN A 217 8.15 -23.89 5.21
N ASP A 218 9.40 -23.39 5.04
CA ASP A 218 10.24 -23.13 6.21
C ASP A 218 9.73 -21.91 7.02
N ILE A 219 9.52 -20.78 6.35
CA ILE A 219 9.12 -19.53 7.03
C ILE A 219 7.62 -19.50 7.31
N LEU A 220 6.79 -19.52 6.26
CA LEU A 220 5.35 -19.26 6.39
C LEU A 220 4.65 -20.33 7.25
N ARG A 221 4.82 -21.61 6.89
CA ARG A 221 4.17 -22.71 7.62
C ARG A 221 4.97 -23.17 8.83
N GLY A 222 6.29 -23.28 8.70
CA GLY A 222 7.16 -23.79 9.77
C GLY A 222 7.36 -22.80 10.90
N GLU A 223 7.90 -21.61 10.63
CA GLU A 223 8.22 -20.65 11.69
C GLU A 223 7.01 -19.86 12.17
N TRP A 224 6.11 -19.46 11.24
CA TRP A 224 4.95 -18.62 11.60
C TRP A 224 3.70 -19.41 11.92
N GLY A 225 3.66 -20.69 11.53
CA GLY A 225 2.52 -21.58 11.80
C GLY A 225 1.27 -21.21 10.99
N PHE A 226 1.44 -20.71 9.75
CA PHE A 226 0.31 -20.37 8.89
C PHE A 226 -0.47 -21.62 8.50
N ASP A 227 -1.75 -21.65 8.82
CA ASP A 227 -2.70 -22.74 8.57
C ASP A 227 -3.80 -22.37 7.57
N GLY A 228 -3.59 -21.29 6.82
CA GLY A 228 -4.49 -20.81 5.78
C GLY A 228 -4.10 -21.32 4.37
N VAL A 229 -4.69 -20.69 3.36
CA VAL A 229 -4.54 -21.05 1.95
C VAL A 229 -3.56 -20.10 1.27
N VAL A 230 -2.57 -20.66 0.57
CA VAL A 230 -1.66 -19.93 -0.32
C VAL A 230 -2.21 -19.99 -1.74
N ILE A 231 -2.43 -18.83 -2.34
CA ILE A 231 -2.90 -18.66 -3.72
C ILE A 231 -1.72 -18.14 -4.56
N SER A 232 -1.53 -18.62 -5.78
CA SER A 232 -0.55 -18.02 -6.67
C SER A 232 -1.00 -16.65 -7.16
N ASP A 233 -0.07 -15.78 -7.53
CA ASP A 233 -0.39 -14.71 -8.44
C ASP A 233 -0.72 -15.29 -9.83
N TRP A 234 -1.46 -14.54 -10.67
CA TRP A 234 -2.04 -14.99 -11.93
C TRP A 234 -0.94 -15.26 -12.98
N GLY A 235 -0.64 -16.56 -13.20
CA GLY A 235 0.46 -17.00 -14.07
C GLY A 235 1.82 -17.08 -13.38
N GLY A 236 1.86 -17.06 -12.05
CA GLY A 236 3.09 -17.14 -11.26
C GLY A 236 3.59 -18.58 -10.98
N VAL A 237 2.93 -19.61 -11.51
CA VAL A 237 3.33 -21.01 -11.32
C VAL A 237 4.02 -21.54 -12.57
N HIS A 238 5.21 -22.12 -12.40
CA HIS A 238 6.11 -22.53 -13.49
C HIS A 238 6.59 -23.98 -13.39
N ASP A 239 6.30 -24.68 -12.28
CA ASP A 239 6.75 -26.06 -12.05
C ASP A 239 5.72 -26.86 -11.26
N THR A 240 5.23 -27.96 -11.85
CA THR A 240 4.20 -28.83 -11.26
C THR A 240 4.69 -29.53 -9.98
N MET A 241 5.95 -29.99 -9.95
CA MET A 241 6.50 -30.70 -8.78
C MET A 241 6.65 -29.74 -7.60
N GLN A 242 7.28 -28.57 -7.82
CA GLN A 242 7.44 -27.54 -6.79
C GLN A 242 6.07 -27.02 -6.30
N ALA A 243 5.13 -26.77 -7.19
CA ALA A 243 3.78 -26.35 -6.80
C ALA A 243 3.07 -27.40 -5.93
N ALA A 244 3.25 -28.69 -6.25
CA ALA A 244 2.69 -29.78 -5.45
C ALA A 244 3.31 -29.88 -4.05
N GLU A 245 4.65 -29.78 -3.95
CA GLU A 245 5.41 -30.13 -2.75
C GLU A 245 5.67 -28.92 -1.83
N ASN A 246 5.83 -27.70 -2.38
CA ASN A 246 6.34 -26.54 -1.65
C ASN A 246 5.30 -25.66 -0.96
N GLY A 247 4.03 -26.11 -0.86
CA GLY A 247 3.06 -25.45 0.03
C GLY A 247 2.09 -24.48 -0.64
N LEU A 248 2.09 -24.34 -1.97
CA LEU A 248 1.00 -23.68 -2.73
C LEU A 248 -0.28 -24.51 -2.62
N ASP A 249 -1.43 -23.87 -2.40
CA ASP A 249 -2.73 -24.56 -2.31
C ASP A 249 -3.60 -24.38 -3.55
N ILE A 250 -3.58 -23.18 -4.16
CA ILE A 250 -4.40 -22.86 -5.34
C ILE A 250 -3.54 -22.17 -6.39
N GLU A 251 -3.56 -22.70 -7.62
CA GLU A 251 -3.01 -22.04 -8.80
C GLU A 251 -4.07 -21.24 -9.51
N MET A 252 -3.77 -19.95 -9.78
CA MET A 252 -4.55 -19.09 -10.65
C MET A 252 -3.69 -18.61 -11.83
N SER A 253 -4.29 -18.35 -12.99
CA SER A 253 -3.54 -17.90 -14.16
C SER A 253 -4.35 -16.94 -15.03
N VAL A 254 -3.64 -16.30 -15.97
CA VAL A 254 -4.20 -15.30 -16.89
C VAL A 254 -4.87 -15.91 -18.12
N THR A 255 -4.60 -17.20 -18.42
CA THR A 255 -5.15 -17.91 -19.59
C THR A 255 -6.44 -18.63 -19.25
N SER A 256 -7.24 -18.94 -20.27
CA SER A 256 -8.45 -19.76 -20.13
C SER A 256 -8.20 -21.25 -20.40
N ASP A 257 -6.96 -21.65 -20.60
CA ASP A 257 -6.58 -23.06 -20.79
C ASP A 257 -6.45 -23.75 -19.42
N PHE A 258 -7.55 -23.75 -18.65
CA PHE A 258 -7.57 -24.17 -17.25
C PHE A 258 -6.99 -25.56 -17.01
N ASP A 259 -7.24 -26.51 -17.94
CA ASP A 259 -6.73 -27.88 -17.85
C ASP A 259 -5.21 -27.99 -18.07
N GLN A 260 -4.56 -26.93 -18.59
CA GLN A 260 -3.11 -26.89 -18.82
C GLN A 260 -2.33 -26.26 -17.66
N TYR A 261 -2.99 -25.79 -16.64
CA TYR A 261 -2.30 -25.26 -15.45
C TYR A 261 -1.42 -26.32 -14.81
N CYS A 262 -0.31 -25.92 -14.19
CA CYS A 262 0.63 -26.85 -13.55
C CYS A 262 -0.05 -27.76 -12.51
N MET A 263 -1.05 -27.23 -11.79
CA MET A 263 -1.83 -27.98 -10.80
C MET A 263 -3.13 -28.59 -11.34
N ALA A 264 -3.33 -28.61 -12.67
CA ALA A 264 -4.45 -29.24 -13.36
C ALA A 264 -4.09 -30.65 -13.90
N ASP A 265 -4.30 -30.90 -15.19
CA ASP A 265 -4.01 -32.17 -15.85
C ASP A 265 -2.54 -32.62 -15.68
N PRO A 266 -1.52 -31.71 -15.77
CA PRO A 266 -0.14 -32.10 -15.51
C PRO A 266 0.07 -32.71 -14.12
N LEU A 267 -0.56 -32.14 -13.07
CA LEU A 267 -0.49 -32.71 -11.73
C LEU A 267 -1.28 -34.02 -11.62
N ALA A 268 -2.47 -34.09 -12.21
CA ALA A 268 -3.29 -35.31 -12.21
C ALA A 268 -2.55 -36.50 -12.85
N GLU A 269 -1.79 -36.26 -13.93
CA GLU A 269 -0.97 -37.28 -14.57
C GLU A 269 0.17 -37.78 -13.65
N ARG A 270 0.82 -36.87 -12.93
CA ARG A 270 1.89 -37.22 -11.96
C ARG A 270 1.35 -38.02 -10.79
N VAL A 271 0.14 -37.72 -10.32
CA VAL A 271 -0.52 -38.51 -9.26
C VAL A 271 -0.88 -39.91 -9.77
N ARG A 272 -1.48 -40.02 -10.99
CA ARG A 272 -1.84 -41.32 -11.58
C ARG A 272 -0.63 -42.21 -11.86
N SER A 273 0.53 -41.62 -12.24
CA SER A 273 1.78 -42.34 -12.41
C SER A 273 2.43 -42.78 -11.09
N GLY A 274 2.04 -42.16 -9.96
CA GLY A 274 2.64 -42.40 -8.66
C GLY A 274 3.89 -41.56 -8.39
N ASP A 275 4.23 -40.59 -9.26
CA ASP A 275 5.34 -39.67 -9.06
C ASP A 275 5.06 -38.69 -7.90
N ILE A 276 3.79 -38.32 -7.71
CA ILE A 276 3.31 -37.46 -6.64
C ILE A 276 2.28 -38.21 -5.79
N PRO A 277 2.45 -38.29 -4.47
CA PRO A 277 1.46 -38.89 -3.58
C PRO A 277 0.16 -38.09 -3.55
N GLU A 278 -1.00 -38.74 -3.73
CA GLU A 278 -2.32 -38.09 -3.64
C GLU A 278 -2.55 -37.39 -2.29
N ALA A 279 -1.90 -37.83 -1.23
CA ALA A 279 -1.95 -37.19 0.08
C ALA A 279 -1.52 -35.71 0.07
N LEU A 280 -0.68 -35.27 -0.85
CA LEU A 280 -0.34 -33.86 -1.02
C LEU A 280 -1.53 -33.04 -1.51
N LEU A 281 -2.36 -33.60 -2.40
CA LEU A 281 -3.61 -32.98 -2.83
C LEU A 281 -4.62 -32.92 -1.70
N ASP A 282 -4.70 -34.00 -0.90
CA ASP A 282 -5.60 -34.07 0.25
C ASP A 282 -5.31 -32.95 1.26
N GLU A 283 -4.03 -32.65 1.50
CA GLU A 283 -3.63 -31.52 2.39
C GLU A 283 -4.05 -30.17 1.82
N LYS A 284 -3.89 -29.93 0.52
CA LYS A 284 -4.34 -28.69 -0.15
C LYS A 284 -5.85 -28.53 -0.08
N VAL A 285 -6.60 -29.57 -0.43
CA VAL A 285 -8.07 -29.59 -0.33
C VAL A 285 -8.51 -29.40 1.13
N LYS A 286 -7.83 -30.00 2.10
CA LYS A 286 -8.09 -29.77 3.52
C LYS A 286 -7.95 -28.28 3.87
N ASN A 287 -6.87 -27.61 3.45
CA ASN A 287 -6.68 -26.19 3.73
C ASN A 287 -7.82 -25.33 3.13
N ILE A 288 -8.24 -25.65 1.92
CA ILE A 288 -9.37 -24.97 1.23
C ILE A 288 -10.68 -25.21 1.98
N LEU A 289 -10.99 -26.45 2.40
CA LEU A 289 -12.20 -26.75 3.16
C LEU A 289 -12.21 -26.10 4.53
N VAL A 290 -11.05 -25.99 5.21
CA VAL A 290 -10.89 -25.26 6.47
C VAL A 290 -11.14 -23.76 6.23
N LEU A 291 -10.62 -23.19 5.15
CA LEU A 291 -10.92 -21.80 4.75
C LEU A 291 -12.42 -21.61 4.55
N MET A 292 -13.07 -22.47 3.77
CA MET A 292 -14.52 -22.40 3.52
C MET A 292 -15.35 -22.51 4.80
N ASP A 293 -14.95 -23.37 5.73
CA ASP A 293 -15.59 -23.50 7.04
C ASP A 293 -15.43 -22.22 7.88
N ARG A 294 -14.21 -21.65 7.93
CA ARG A 294 -13.94 -20.38 8.62
C ARG A 294 -14.67 -19.18 8.01
N LEU A 295 -15.05 -19.24 6.74
CA LEU A 295 -15.86 -18.25 6.05
C LEU A 295 -17.37 -18.55 6.11
N HIS A 296 -17.79 -19.54 6.89
CA HIS A 296 -19.18 -19.95 7.00
C HIS A 296 -19.85 -20.36 5.68
N MET A 297 -19.07 -20.82 4.69
CA MET A 297 -19.60 -21.25 3.39
C MET A 297 -20.34 -22.59 3.46
N LEU A 298 -20.02 -23.43 4.47
CA LEU A 298 -20.48 -24.82 4.58
C LEU A 298 -21.57 -25.01 5.65
N ASP A 299 -21.92 -23.97 6.42
CA ASP A 299 -22.90 -24.07 7.53
C ASP A 299 -24.16 -23.19 7.33
N GLY A 300 -24.20 -22.35 6.31
CA GLY A 300 -25.34 -21.52 5.96
C GLY A 300 -25.58 -20.28 6.87
N VAL A 301 -24.64 -19.96 7.78
CA VAL A 301 -24.79 -18.83 8.74
C VAL A 301 -24.01 -17.59 8.31
N ARG A 302 -23.51 -17.57 7.07
CA ARG A 302 -22.63 -16.56 6.53
C ARG A 302 -23.29 -15.17 6.44
N LYS A 303 -22.55 -14.10 6.75
CA LYS A 303 -22.99 -12.73 6.58
C LYS A 303 -23.34 -12.44 5.11
N ARG A 304 -24.33 -11.56 4.91
CA ARG A 304 -24.74 -11.20 3.54
C ARG A 304 -23.84 -10.15 2.90
N GLY A 305 -23.21 -9.30 3.72
CA GLY A 305 -22.47 -8.13 3.28
C GLY A 305 -23.42 -7.01 2.79
N SER A 306 -22.83 -5.91 2.39
CA SER A 306 -23.49 -4.74 1.78
C SER A 306 -22.51 -4.04 0.87
N TYR A 307 -22.99 -3.24 -0.09
CA TYR A 307 -22.13 -2.47 -0.99
C TYR A 307 -22.77 -1.15 -1.37
N ASN A 308 -21.93 -0.17 -1.75
CA ASN A 308 -22.34 1.17 -2.16
C ASN A 308 -23.21 1.89 -1.13
N THR A 309 -23.03 1.62 0.17
CA THR A 309 -23.83 2.22 1.24
C THR A 309 -23.34 3.62 1.59
N ARG A 310 -24.21 4.41 2.22
CA ARG A 310 -23.83 5.73 2.73
C ARG A 310 -22.78 5.64 3.83
N ASP A 311 -22.88 4.65 4.70
CA ASP A 311 -21.89 4.42 5.77
C ASP A 311 -20.50 4.15 5.19
N HIS A 312 -20.41 3.42 4.04
CA HIS A 312 -19.16 3.23 3.33
C HIS A 312 -18.58 4.54 2.80
N GLN A 313 -19.42 5.40 2.20
CA GLN A 313 -19.02 6.71 1.69
C GLN A 313 -18.50 7.61 2.81
N GLU A 314 -19.19 7.65 3.96
CA GLU A 314 -18.75 8.41 5.14
C GLU A 314 -17.43 7.90 5.74
N ALA A 315 -17.22 6.58 5.76
CA ALA A 315 -15.97 5.98 6.22
C ALA A 315 -14.81 6.34 5.26
N ILE A 316 -15.06 6.28 3.93
CA ILE A 316 -14.09 6.67 2.90
C ILE A 316 -13.72 8.15 3.02
N LEU A 317 -14.71 9.04 3.22
CA LEU A 317 -14.45 10.46 3.41
C LEU A 317 -13.54 10.71 4.60
N LYS A 318 -13.85 10.13 5.77
CA LYS A 318 -13.02 10.27 6.99
C LYS A 318 -11.60 9.77 6.80
N CYS A 319 -11.42 8.67 6.06
CA CYS A 319 -10.10 8.17 5.73
C CYS A 319 -9.35 9.14 4.81
N ALA A 320 -10.02 9.65 3.78
CA ALA A 320 -9.46 10.61 2.82
C ALA A 320 -9.04 11.92 3.49
N GLU A 321 -9.86 12.47 4.41
CA GLU A 321 -9.54 13.66 5.20
C GLU A 321 -8.25 13.49 6.01
N GLU A 322 -8.09 12.35 6.70
CA GLU A 322 -6.92 12.06 7.54
C GLU A 322 -5.68 11.69 6.72
N ALA A 323 -5.83 11.29 5.45
CA ALA A 323 -4.74 10.90 4.57
C ALA A 323 -4.02 12.08 3.91
N ILE A 324 -4.63 13.27 3.87
CA ILE A 324 -4.04 14.45 3.25
C ILE A 324 -2.91 14.99 4.13
N VAL A 325 -1.73 15.19 3.50
CA VAL A 325 -0.51 15.64 4.17
C VAL A 325 -0.21 17.09 3.80
N LEU A 326 -0.17 17.97 4.79
CA LEU A 326 0.31 19.35 4.61
C LEU A 326 1.84 19.36 4.69
N LEU A 327 2.52 19.54 3.56
CA LEU A 327 3.98 19.50 3.48
C LEU A 327 4.62 20.83 3.82
N LYS A 328 4.00 21.94 3.43
CA LYS A 328 4.51 23.30 3.63
C LYS A 328 3.35 24.28 3.79
N ASN A 329 3.48 25.29 4.67
CA ASN A 329 2.51 26.37 4.84
C ASN A 329 3.17 27.64 5.38
N GLU A 330 3.86 28.37 4.52
CA GLU A 330 4.53 29.63 4.87
C GLU A 330 3.56 30.81 4.80
N GLY A 331 3.67 31.73 5.76
CA GLY A 331 2.82 32.90 5.84
C GLY A 331 1.35 32.63 6.14
N GLY A 332 0.96 31.39 6.45
CA GLY A 332 -0.41 31.01 6.76
C GLY A 332 -1.36 31.22 5.58
N ILE A 333 -0.94 30.87 4.35
CA ILE A 333 -1.79 30.92 3.16
C ILE A 333 -2.93 29.89 3.24
N LEU A 334 -2.65 28.76 3.87
CA LEU A 334 -3.68 27.78 4.24
C LEU A 334 -4.06 27.91 5.73
N PRO A 335 -5.33 27.73 6.08
CA PRO A 335 -6.47 27.50 5.18
C PRO A 335 -6.76 28.74 4.31
N LEU A 336 -7.29 28.48 3.10
CA LEU A 336 -7.64 29.54 2.13
C LEU A 336 -8.61 30.53 2.74
N LYS A 337 -8.27 31.80 2.68
CA LYS A 337 -9.17 32.88 3.14
C LYS A 337 -10.27 33.14 2.10
N PRO A 338 -11.43 33.60 2.53
CA PRO A 338 -12.50 33.98 1.59
C PRO A 338 -12.02 34.97 0.53
N VAL A 339 -12.22 34.63 -0.74
CA VAL A 339 -11.92 35.45 -1.90
C VAL A 339 -13.12 35.56 -2.80
N LYS A 340 -13.12 36.47 -3.78
CA LYS A 340 -14.20 36.56 -4.77
C LYS A 340 -14.00 35.57 -5.92
N ARG A 341 -12.75 35.38 -6.32
CA ARG A 341 -12.37 34.50 -7.42
C ARG A 341 -11.22 33.60 -7.01
N LEU A 342 -11.38 32.30 -7.28
CA LEU A 342 -10.38 31.28 -7.04
C LEU A 342 -10.02 30.62 -8.38
N ALA A 343 -8.73 30.64 -8.74
CA ALA A 343 -8.23 29.87 -9.87
C ALA A 343 -7.96 28.42 -9.43
N VAL A 344 -8.56 27.47 -10.12
CA VAL A 344 -8.28 26.03 -9.99
C VAL A 344 -7.60 25.59 -11.28
N ILE A 345 -6.37 25.14 -11.18
CA ILE A 345 -5.51 24.86 -12.31
C ILE A 345 -4.98 23.43 -12.23
N GLY A 346 -4.80 22.79 -13.38
CA GLY A 346 -4.26 21.44 -13.49
C GLY A 346 -5.31 20.41 -13.90
N GLU A 347 -4.93 19.50 -14.79
CA GLU A 347 -5.81 18.41 -15.22
C GLU A 347 -6.25 17.54 -14.03
N ASN A 348 -5.34 17.26 -13.10
CA ASN A 348 -5.63 16.48 -11.89
C ASN A 348 -6.72 17.11 -11.00
N ALA A 349 -7.05 18.39 -11.17
CA ALA A 349 -8.21 18.99 -10.49
C ALA A 349 -9.55 18.38 -10.93
N GLY A 350 -9.63 17.89 -12.15
CA GLY A 350 -10.85 17.33 -12.75
C GLY A 350 -10.73 15.87 -13.20
N LYS A 351 -9.58 15.22 -13.00
CA LYS A 351 -9.33 13.84 -13.44
C LYS A 351 -9.81 12.83 -12.39
N MET A 352 -10.37 11.72 -12.87
CA MET A 352 -10.67 10.54 -12.04
C MET A 352 -9.46 9.61 -11.97
N HIS A 353 -9.27 8.93 -10.85
CA HIS A 353 -8.09 8.14 -10.53
C HIS A 353 -8.39 6.68 -10.14
N SER A 354 -9.49 6.10 -10.59
CA SER A 354 -9.90 4.72 -10.28
C SER A 354 -9.23 3.64 -11.16
N GLY A 355 -8.02 3.93 -11.67
CA GLY A 355 -7.23 3.04 -12.53
C GLY A 355 -6.14 2.24 -11.80
N GLY A 356 -5.10 1.82 -12.51
CA GLY A 356 -3.85 1.27 -11.93
C GLY A 356 -3.60 -0.22 -12.11
N GLY A 357 -4.11 -0.87 -13.16
CA GLY A 357 -3.87 -2.30 -13.42
C GLY A 357 -4.91 -3.20 -12.74
N SER A 358 -4.46 -4.25 -12.02
CA SER A 358 -5.37 -5.15 -11.29
C SER A 358 -6.16 -4.42 -10.19
N ALA A 359 -5.61 -3.34 -9.64
CA ALA A 359 -6.30 -2.48 -8.68
C ALA A 359 -7.40 -1.60 -9.31
N ALA A 360 -7.53 -1.56 -10.64
CA ALA A 360 -8.54 -0.76 -11.34
C ALA A 360 -9.96 -1.22 -11.04
N ILE A 361 -10.84 -0.26 -10.79
CA ILE A 361 -12.25 -0.51 -10.50
C ILE A 361 -13.15 0.39 -11.36
N LYS A 362 -14.45 0.11 -11.35
CA LYS A 362 -15.47 0.98 -11.92
C LYS A 362 -16.15 1.73 -10.77
N ALA A 363 -15.62 2.92 -10.44
CA ALA A 363 -16.12 3.70 -9.32
C ALA A 363 -17.60 4.06 -9.48
N LEU A 364 -18.37 4.00 -8.39
CA LEU A 364 -19.77 4.46 -8.35
C LEU A 364 -19.86 5.95 -8.72
N TYR A 365 -18.96 6.73 -8.20
CA TYR A 365 -18.63 8.10 -8.58
C TYR A 365 -17.23 8.43 -8.03
N GLU A 366 -16.68 9.54 -8.47
CA GLU A 366 -15.46 10.09 -7.93
C GLU A 366 -15.58 11.61 -7.87
N LEU A 367 -15.61 12.18 -6.66
CA LEU A 367 -15.59 13.61 -6.47
C LEU A 367 -14.18 14.12 -6.73
N THR A 368 -14.03 14.88 -7.80
CA THR A 368 -12.77 15.52 -8.14
C THR A 368 -12.52 16.74 -7.26
N PRO A 369 -11.27 17.19 -7.05
CA PRO A 369 -10.98 18.41 -6.30
C PRO A 369 -11.72 19.65 -6.80
N LEU A 370 -11.89 19.81 -8.10
CA LEU A 370 -12.68 20.88 -8.70
C LEU A 370 -14.15 20.81 -8.29
N MET A 371 -14.73 19.60 -8.27
CA MET A 371 -16.11 19.43 -7.79
C MET A 371 -16.20 19.68 -6.30
N GLY A 372 -15.31 19.15 -5.49
CA GLY A 372 -15.27 19.39 -4.05
C GLY A 372 -15.22 20.89 -3.70
N LEU A 373 -14.32 21.63 -4.33
CA LEU A 373 -14.22 23.09 -4.15
C LEU A 373 -15.51 23.83 -4.57
N LYS A 374 -16.13 23.42 -5.68
CA LYS A 374 -17.41 24.03 -6.13
C LYS A 374 -18.56 23.73 -5.15
N MET A 375 -18.62 22.52 -4.61
CA MET A 375 -19.63 22.13 -3.62
C MET A 375 -19.48 22.94 -2.33
N GLU A 376 -18.24 23.02 -1.80
CA GLU A 376 -17.95 23.67 -0.53
C GLU A 376 -18.07 25.21 -0.58
N LEU A 377 -17.69 25.82 -1.69
CA LEU A 377 -17.75 27.27 -1.86
C LEU A 377 -19.11 27.75 -2.36
N GLY A 378 -19.93 26.89 -2.95
CA GLY A 378 -21.23 27.23 -3.50
C GLY A 378 -21.14 28.37 -4.51
N GLY A 379 -22.14 29.27 -4.49
CA GLY A 379 -22.16 30.47 -5.33
C GLY A 379 -21.46 31.70 -4.70
N ALA A 380 -20.85 31.56 -3.53
CA ALA A 380 -20.21 32.68 -2.82
C ALA A 380 -18.88 33.09 -3.41
N VAL A 381 -18.18 32.15 -4.08
CA VAL A 381 -16.89 32.33 -4.74
C VAL A 381 -16.97 31.87 -6.19
N SER A 382 -16.43 32.66 -7.12
CA SER A 382 -16.28 32.23 -8.52
C SER A 382 -15.09 31.28 -8.62
N VAL A 383 -15.36 29.98 -8.79
CA VAL A 383 -14.33 28.95 -9.03
C VAL A 383 -14.12 28.79 -10.52
N GLU A 384 -12.97 29.29 -11.00
CA GLU A 384 -12.60 29.28 -12.42
C GLU A 384 -11.53 28.23 -12.69
N TYR A 385 -11.64 27.50 -13.80
CA TYR A 385 -10.79 26.33 -14.10
C TYR A 385 -10.03 26.49 -15.41
N ALA A 386 -8.75 26.09 -15.37
CA ALA A 386 -7.92 25.88 -16.54
C ALA A 386 -7.14 24.55 -16.40
N PRO A 387 -7.13 23.69 -17.40
CA PRO A 387 -6.42 22.39 -17.32
C PRO A 387 -4.91 22.56 -17.20
N GLY A 388 -4.31 23.56 -17.80
CA GLY A 388 -2.88 23.87 -17.73
C GLY A 388 -1.96 22.88 -18.45
N TYR A 389 -2.28 21.61 -18.40
CA TYR A 389 -1.66 20.51 -19.15
C TYR A 389 -2.73 19.51 -19.57
N GLN A 390 -2.35 18.56 -20.39
CA GLN A 390 -3.21 17.47 -20.87
C GLN A 390 -2.39 16.19 -20.90
N SER A 391 -2.93 15.14 -20.25
CA SER A 391 -2.41 13.79 -20.42
C SER A 391 -2.64 13.30 -21.85
N ASP A 392 -1.79 12.42 -22.34
CA ASP A 392 -1.91 11.84 -23.68
C ASP A 392 -3.14 10.92 -23.72
N GLY A 393 -4.26 11.50 -24.08
CA GLY A 393 -5.58 10.99 -24.35
C GLY A 393 -5.89 9.55 -23.91
N GLU A 394 -7.06 9.41 -23.34
CA GLU A 394 -7.67 8.14 -22.99
C GLU A 394 -7.42 7.05 -24.05
N LYS A 395 -6.43 6.21 -23.83
CA LYS A 395 -6.65 4.81 -24.16
C LYS A 395 -7.59 4.31 -23.09
N SER A 396 -8.85 4.19 -23.43
CA SER A 396 -9.86 3.69 -22.52
C SER A 396 -9.36 2.39 -21.90
N VAL A 397 -9.36 2.28 -20.59
CA VAL A 397 -9.10 1.05 -19.82
C VAL A 397 -10.01 -0.10 -20.30
N GLU A 398 -11.11 0.22 -21.02
CA GLU A 398 -12.03 -0.74 -21.63
C GLU A 398 -11.48 -1.47 -22.87
N GLN A 399 -10.42 -0.98 -23.52
CA GLN A 399 -9.83 -1.59 -24.72
C GLN A 399 -8.48 -2.29 -24.46
N GLU A 400 -7.87 -2.10 -23.30
CA GLU A 400 -6.61 -2.75 -22.98
C GLU A 400 -6.86 -4.10 -22.33
N ASN A 401 -6.73 -5.16 -23.09
CA ASN A 401 -6.45 -6.49 -22.54
C ASN A 401 -4.99 -6.48 -22.06
N TRP A 402 -4.74 -5.81 -20.92
CA TRP A 402 -3.42 -5.61 -20.35
C TRP A 402 -2.69 -6.92 -20.01
N GLN A 403 -3.38 -8.06 -20.09
CA GLN A 403 -2.83 -9.38 -19.86
C GLN A 403 -2.51 -10.14 -21.16
N ALA A 404 -3.04 -9.72 -22.30
CA ALA A 404 -2.70 -10.28 -23.61
C ALA A 404 -1.49 -9.58 -24.26
N GLU A 405 -1.14 -8.37 -23.81
CA GLU A 405 0.08 -7.69 -24.26
C GLU A 405 1.26 -8.18 -23.43
N SER A 406 2.38 -8.49 -24.11
CA SER A 406 3.61 -8.83 -23.38
C SER A 406 3.98 -7.67 -22.46
N LEU A 407 4.35 -7.97 -21.22
CA LEU A 407 4.76 -6.96 -20.23
C LEU A 407 5.95 -6.12 -20.73
N GLU A 408 6.75 -6.65 -21.67
CA GLU A 408 7.85 -5.96 -22.32
C GLU A 408 7.38 -4.77 -23.18
N GLU A 409 6.23 -4.86 -23.85
CA GLU A 409 5.67 -3.75 -24.63
C GLU A 409 5.14 -2.61 -23.77
N ARG A 410 4.70 -2.90 -22.54
CA ARG A 410 4.22 -1.89 -21.58
C ARG A 410 5.35 -1.11 -20.92
N ALA A 411 6.48 -1.75 -20.59
CA ALA A 411 7.67 -1.09 -20.07
C ALA A 411 8.15 0.06 -20.97
N TYR A 412 7.83 0.02 -22.24
CA TYR A 412 8.19 1.06 -23.22
C TYR A 412 7.27 2.29 -23.19
N LYS A 413 6.04 2.19 -22.64
CA LYS A 413 5.05 3.29 -22.60
C LYS A 413 5.12 4.15 -21.34
N ALA A 414 5.79 3.69 -20.27
CA ALA A 414 5.92 4.43 -19.01
C ALA A 414 6.92 5.59 -19.04
N SER A 415 7.72 5.70 -20.07
CA SER A 415 8.49 6.91 -20.33
C SER A 415 7.64 7.85 -21.18
N TYR A 416 7.15 8.94 -20.59
CA TYR A 416 6.51 10.01 -21.33
C TYR A 416 7.48 10.55 -22.39
N LYS A 417 7.21 10.20 -23.62
CA LYS A 417 7.91 10.75 -24.78
C LYS A 417 6.99 11.71 -25.51
N GLY A 418 6.06 12.38 -24.95
CA GLY A 418 5.14 13.27 -25.63
C GLY A 418 5.04 13.00 -27.15
N ASP A 419 4.00 13.24 -27.84
CA ASP A 419 3.95 12.95 -29.29
C ASP A 419 5.03 13.73 -30.10
N GLY A 420 5.74 14.66 -29.41
CA GLY A 420 6.85 15.46 -30.01
C GLY A 420 6.48 16.26 -31.24
N SER A 421 5.19 16.31 -31.59
CA SER A 421 4.73 17.06 -32.72
C SER A 421 4.70 18.57 -32.41
N ASP A 422 4.94 19.39 -33.43
CA ASP A 422 4.81 20.86 -33.32
C ASP A 422 3.39 21.26 -32.83
N ALA A 423 2.38 20.46 -33.11
CA ALA A 423 1.00 20.71 -32.71
C ALA A 423 0.80 20.47 -31.20
N ALA A 424 1.33 19.40 -30.67
CA ALA A 424 1.27 19.08 -29.20
C ALA A 424 2.05 20.14 -28.42
N GLU A 425 3.24 20.47 -28.85
CA GLU A 425 4.05 21.53 -28.23
C GLU A 425 3.36 22.92 -28.25
N LYS A 426 2.72 23.26 -29.36
CA LYS A 426 1.92 24.49 -29.46
C LYS A 426 0.73 24.43 -28.48
N ARG A 427 0.02 23.32 -28.44
CA ARG A 427 -1.13 23.14 -27.53
C ARG A 427 -0.71 23.23 -26.06
N ARG A 428 0.40 22.60 -25.70
CA ARG A 428 0.99 22.68 -24.34
C ARG A 428 1.26 24.13 -23.94
N ARG A 429 1.92 24.92 -24.81
CA ARG A 429 2.19 26.33 -24.53
C ARG A 429 0.93 27.19 -24.43
N GLU A 430 -0.10 26.86 -25.22
CA GLU A 430 -1.40 27.52 -25.10
C GLU A 430 -2.05 27.28 -23.76
N LEU A 431 -2.11 25.99 -23.29
CA LEU A 431 -2.65 25.60 -22.00
C LEU A 431 -1.92 26.29 -20.83
N ILE A 432 -0.59 26.31 -20.87
CA ILE A 432 0.22 26.98 -19.84
C ILE A 432 -0.08 28.48 -19.79
N ARG A 433 -0.20 29.14 -20.95
CA ARG A 433 -0.49 30.58 -21.05
C ARG A 433 -1.89 30.90 -20.52
N GLU A 434 -2.91 30.10 -20.87
CA GLU A 434 -4.28 30.24 -20.37
C GLU A 434 -4.32 30.08 -18.83
N ALA A 435 -3.62 29.10 -18.30
CA ALA A 435 -3.52 28.84 -16.86
C ALA A 435 -2.82 29.97 -16.09
N ALA A 436 -1.70 30.49 -16.61
CA ALA A 436 -0.99 31.61 -16.01
C ALA A 436 -1.84 32.90 -16.01
N ALA A 437 -2.54 33.20 -17.11
CA ALA A 437 -3.45 34.33 -17.19
C ALA A 437 -4.63 34.21 -16.22
N LEU A 438 -5.15 32.99 -16.02
CA LEU A 438 -6.19 32.73 -15.00
C LEU A 438 -5.63 32.99 -13.60
N ALA A 439 -4.46 32.43 -13.27
CA ALA A 439 -3.81 32.65 -11.98
C ALA A 439 -3.60 34.14 -11.67
N GLU A 440 -3.10 34.93 -12.64
CA GLU A 440 -2.91 36.38 -12.52
C GLU A 440 -4.22 37.13 -12.23
N SER A 441 -5.33 36.66 -12.80
CA SER A 441 -6.64 37.31 -12.68
C SER A 441 -7.39 37.06 -11.37
N CYS A 442 -6.91 36.13 -10.53
CA CYS A 442 -7.55 35.70 -9.29
C CYS A 442 -6.73 36.06 -8.07
N GLU A 443 -7.38 36.21 -6.91
CA GLU A 443 -6.71 36.53 -5.65
C GLU A 443 -5.83 35.37 -5.14
N ASN A 444 -6.33 34.15 -5.29
CA ASN A 444 -5.62 32.90 -4.94
C ASN A 444 -5.73 31.90 -6.08
N ALA A 445 -4.74 31.04 -6.18
CA ALA A 445 -4.75 29.89 -7.08
C ALA A 445 -4.46 28.58 -6.32
N VAL A 446 -5.07 27.50 -6.78
CA VAL A 446 -4.71 26.13 -6.39
C VAL A 446 -4.31 25.38 -7.66
N LEU A 447 -3.08 24.92 -7.69
CA LEU A 447 -2.49 24.21 -8.81
C LEU A 447 -2.39 22.71 -8.46
N PHE A 448 -3.19 21.89 -9.15
CA PHE A 448 -3.22 20.43 -8.99
C PHE A 448 -2.29 19.78 -10.01
N ILE A 449 -1.27 19.13 -9.50
CA ILE A 449 -0.21 18.47 -10.27
C ILE A 449 -0.01 17.04 -9.77
N GLY A 450 0.88 16.31 -10.42
CA GLY A 450 1.32 15.00 -9.94
C GLY A 450 1.27 13.91 -11.02
N LEU A 451 1.05 12.71 -10.56
CA LEU A 451 0.95 11.51 -11.39
C LEU A 451 -0.53 11.14 -11.65
N ASN A 452 -0.70 10.13 -12.47
CA ASN A 452 -1.93 9.39 -12.71
C ASN A 452 -1.58 7.93 -12.99
N HIS A 453 -2.58 7.09 -13.28
CA HIS A 453 -2.37 5.68 -13.56
C HIS A 453 -1.80 5.36 -14.96
N GLU A 454 -1.29 6.34 -15.69
CA GLU A 454 -0.36 6.12 -16.81
C GLU A 454 1.09 5.92 -16.32
N PHE A 455 1.39 6.33 -15.06
CA PHE A 455 2.70 6.27 -14.41
C PHE A 455 2.72 5.42 -13.15
N ASP A 456 1.73 5.56 -12.27
CA ASP A 456 1.50 4.66 -11.14
C ASP A 456 0.65 3.49 -11.67
N LEU A 457 1.30 2.47 -12.23
CA LEU A 457 0.67 1.41 -13.01
C LEU A 457 1.33 0.06 -12.75
N GLU A 458 0.53 -0.98 -12.59
CA GLU A 458 0.99 -2.35 -12.56
C GLU A 458 1.65 -2.76 -13.89
N GLY A 459 2.73 -3.54 -13.80
CA GLY A 459 3.52 -4.04 -14.93
C GLY A 459 4.53 -3.03 -15.46
N CYS A 460 4.67 -1.84 -14.84
CA CYS A 460 5.49 -0.78 -15.37
C CYS A 460 6.12 0.10 -14.29
N ASP A 461 7.46 0.11 -14.20
CA ASP A 461 8.17 1.07 -13.35
C ASP A 461 8.38 2.40 -14.08
N ARG A 462 8.39 3.50 -13.32
CA ARG A 462 8.80 4.81 -13.85
C ARG A 462 10.29 4.83 -14.16
N THR A 463 10.69 5.67 -15.09
CA THR A 463 12.11 5.86 -15.48
C THR A 463 12.81 6.95 -14.69
N ASP A 464 12.04 7.88 -14.11
CA ASP A 464 12.52 8.99 -13.29
C ASP A 464 11.44 9.47 -12.32
N MET A 465 11.77 10.46 -11.51
CA MET A 465 10.83 11.07 -10.53
C MET A 465 10.14 12.33 -11.07
N LYS A 466 10.37 12.72 -12.32
CA LYS A 466 9.85 13.98 -12.86
C LYS A 466 8.34 13.96 -13.00
N LEU A 467 7.76 15.14 -12.97
CA LEU A 467 6.35 15.35 -13.27
C LEU A 467 6.13 15.30 -14.80
N PRO A 468 5.18 14.46 -15.29
CA PRO A 468 4.94 14.31 -16.72
C PRO A 468 4.22 15.52 -17.34
N TYR A 469 4.01 15.50 -18.67
CA TYR A 469 3.16 16.41 -19.44
C TYR A 469 3.59 17.89 -19.41
N GLY A 470 4.86 18.19 -19.07
CA GLY A 470 5.33 19.57 -18.99
C GLY A 470 4.85 20.34 -17.77
N GLN A 471 4.46 19.64 -16.71
CA GLN A 471 3.97 20.26 -15.48
C GLN A 471 5.00 21.19 -14.82
N GLU A 472 6.29 20.93 -14.96
CA GLU A 472 7.34 21.81 -14.41
C GLU A 472 7.31 23.23 -15.00
N GLU A 473 7.04 23.34 -16.31
CA GLU A 473 6.88 24.64 -16.99
C GLU A 473 5.60 25.35 -16.55
N LEU A 474 4.49 24.59 -16.41
CA LEU A 474 3.23 25.11 -15.90
C LEU A 474 3.40 25.66 -14.47
N ILE A 475 4.05 24.89 -13.59
CA ILE A 475 4.29 25.29 -12.20
C ILE A 475 5.06 26.63 -12.18
N SER A 476 6.12 26.73 -12.97
CA SER A 476 6.92 27.95 -13.03
C SER A 476 6.09 29.14 -13.51
N ALA A 477 5.31 28.97 -14.58
CA ALA A 477 4.49 30.04 -15.15
C ALA A 477 3.38 30.51 -14.18
N VAL A 478 2.74 29.56 -13.46
CA VAL A 478 1.67 29.88 -12.50
C VAL A 478 2.23 30.58 -11.27
N LEU A 479 3.37 30.11 -10.72
CA LEU A 479 4.04 30.75 -9.58
C LEU A 479 4.58 32.14 -9.92
N ASP A 480 5.01 32.38 -11.15
CA ASP A 480 5.42 33.71 -11.62
C ASP A 480 4.23 34.67 -11.76
N ALA A 481 3.05 34.12 -12.13
CA ALA A 481 1.82 34.91 -12.31
C ALA A 481 1.10 35.22 -10.99
N ASN A 482 1.13 34.32 -10.01
CA ASN A 482 0.46 34.49 -8.73
C ASN A 482 1.24 33.84 -7.58
N GLU A 483 1.85 34.65 -6.73
CA GLU A 483 2.60 34.18 -5.56
C GLU A 483 1.72 33.53 -4.46
N ASN A 484 0.39 33.76 -4.50
CA ASN A 484 -0.58 33.15 -3.59
C ASN A 484 -1.14 31.85 -4.16
N THR A 485 -0.26 31.05 -4.75
CA THR A 485 -0.58 29.75 -5.30
C THR A 485 -0.28 28.64 -4.27
N VAL A 486 -1.29 27.82 -4.02
CA VAL A 486 -1.14 26.55 -3.29
C VAL A 486 -0.90 25.42 -4.29
N ILE A 487 0.11 24.60 -4.07
CA ILE A 487 0.37 23.41 -4.90
C ILE A 487 -0.23 22.17 -4.20
N ALA A 488 -1.11 21.49 -4.91
CA ALA A 488 -1.68 20.21 -4.48
C ALA A 488 -1.12 19.09 -5.38
N VAL A 489 -0.34 18.20 -4.77
CA VAL A 489 0.32 17.08 -5.47
C VAL A 489 -0.48 15.80 -5.26
N THR A 490 -0.86 15.13 -6.35
CA THR A 490 -1.46 13.79 -6.30
C THR A 490 -0.48 12.78 -6.89
N ALA A 491 -0.04 11.80 -6.09
CA ALA A 491 0.86 10.75 -6.55
C ALA A 491 0.81 9.53 -5.61
N GLY A 492 0.97 8.33 -6.16
CA GLY A 492 1.08 7.09 -5.38
C GLY A 492 2.49 6.82 -4.85
N SER A 493 3.47 7.63 -5.25
CA SER A 493 4.89 7.44 -4.97
C SER A 493 5.63 8.78 -4.94
N PRO A 494 6.88 8.86 -4.43
CA PRO A 494 7.66 10.09 -4.42
C PRO A 494 7.86 10.67 -5.82
N VAL A 495 7.73 12.00 -5.95
CA VAL A 495 7.99 12.78 -7.16
C VAL A 495 9.03 13.87 -6.90
N ASP A 496 9.68 14.35 -7.97
CA ASP A 496 10.62 15.46 -7.88
C ASP A 496 9.86 16.78 -7.60
N MET A 497 10.25 17.44 -6.51
CA MET A 497 9.63 18.70 -6.06
C MET A 497 10.62 19.88 -6.10
N GLU A 498 11.85 19.68 -6.61
CA GLU A 498 12.90 20.70 -6.53
C GLU A 498 12.53 21.96 -7.33
N VAL A 499 11.74 21.86 -8.40
CA VAL A 499 11.31 23.00 -9.21
C VAL A 499 10.43 23.98 -8.43
N PHE A 500 9.67 23.50 -7.44
CA PHE A 500 8.64 24.34 -6.78
C PHE A 500 8.70 24.39 -5.27
N ALA A 501 9.32 23.41 -4.61
CA ALA A 501 9.21 23.28 -3.15
C ALA A 501 9.75 24.50 -2.40
N ASP A 502 10.79 25.16 -2.89
CA ASP A 502 11.33 26.36 -2.25
C ASP A 502 10.52 27.63 -2.61
N ARG A 503 9.88 27.67 -3.79
CA ARG A 503 9.10 28.80 -4.29
C ARG A 503 7.67 28.85 -3.77
N ALA A 504 7.01 27.69 -3.70
CA ALA A 504 5.63 27.59 -3.26
C ALA A 504 5.48 27.95 -1.78
N LYS A 505 4.51 28.79 -1.43
CA LYS A 505 4.19 29.15 -0.04
C LYS A 505 3.50 28.00 0.70
N ALA A 506 2.68 27.21 0.00
CA ALA A 506 2.01 26.04 0.58
C ALA A 506 2.00 24.87 -0.40
N ILE A 507 2.20 23.66 0.15
CA ILE A 507 2.19 22.41 -0.60
C ILE A 507 1.38 21.39 0.20
N VAL A 508 0.43 20.77 -0.47
CA VAL A 508 -0.39 19.67 0.07
C VAL A 508 -0.13 18.43 -0.78
N TYR A 509 0.05 17.30 -0.15
CA TYR A 509 0.22 16.01 -0.80
C TYR A 509 -1.00 15.11 -0.52
N SER A 510 -1.43 14.41 -1.55
CA SER A 510 -2.46 13.38 -1.48
C SER A 510 -1.99 12.18 -2.31
N SER A 511 -2.20 10.97 -1.81
CA SER A 511 -2.21 9.80 -2.68
C SER A 511 -3.58 9.69 -3.36
N TYR A 512 -3.93 8.54 -3.92
CA TYR A 512 -5.24 8.29 -4.51
C TYR A 512 -6.26 8.04 -3.39
N ASN A 513 -7.07 9.04 -3.07
CA ASN A 513 -7.89 9.10 -1.85
C ASN A 513 -9.33 8.57 -2.00
N GLY A 514 -9.59 7.77 -3.05
CA GLY A 514 -10.90 7.17 -3.24
C GLY A 514 -11.97 8.15 -3.73
N MET A 515 -13.23 7.69 -3.71
CA MET A 515 -14.36 8.41 -4.32
C MET A 515 -14.67 9.77 -3.68
N GLU A 516 -14.28 9.98 -2.43
CA GLU A 516 -14.49 11.22 -1.68
C GLU A 516 -13.23 12.11 -1.62
N GLY A 517 -12.15 11.72 -2.27
CA GLY A 517 -10.86 12.39 -2.17
C GLY A 517 -10.87 13.86 -2.54
N GLY A 518 -11.68 14.25 -3.52
CA GLY A 518 -11.80 15.66 -3.93
C GLY A 518 -12.57 16.53 -2.92
N LEU A 519 -13.58 15.97 -2.25
CA LEU A 519 -14.27 16.66 -1.16
C LEU A 519 -13.34 16.84 0.03
N ALA A 520 -12.66 15.78 0.48
CA ALA A 520 -11.68 15.84 1.55
C ALA A 520 -10.59 16.89 1.29
N MET A 521 -10.08 16.95 0.04
CA MET A 521 -9.09 17.96 -0.37
C MET A 521 -9.66 19.38 -0.24
N ALA A 522 -10.90 19.62 -0.68
CA ALA A 522 -11.55 20.92 -0.55
C ALA A 522 -11.72 21.32 0.91
N GLU A 523 -12.15 20.42 1.78
CA GLU A 523 -12.35 20.66 3.20
C GLU A 523 -11.03 21.01 3.92
N VAL A 524 -9.93 20.31 3.58
CA VAL A 524 -8.61 20.65 4.09
C VAL A 524 -8.17 22.02 3.59
N LEU A 525 -8.23 22.29 2.28
CA LEU A 525 -7.83 23.58 1.72
C LEU A 525 -8.61 24.77 2.33
N LEU A 526 -9.86 24.57 2.66
CA LEU A 526 -10.75 25.60 3.23
C LEU A 526 -10.73 25.65 4.77
N GLY A 527 -9.96 24.75 5.42
CA GLY A 527 -9.81 24.69 6.88
C GLY A 527 -11.02 24.16 7.64
N ARG A 528 -11.92 23.45 6.98
CA ARG A 528 -13.01 22.72 7.64
C ARG A 528 -12.48 21.49 8.36
N VAL A 529 -11.46 20.89 7.79
CA VAL A 529 -10.67 19.80 8.36
C VAL A 529 -9.22 20.27 8.56
N ASN A 530 -8.67 20.04 9.75
CA ASN A 530 -7.28 20.30 10.03
C ASN A 530 -6.44 19.10 9.57
N PRO A 531 -5.50 19.26 8.62
CA PRO A 531 -4.69 18.15 8.10
C PRO A 531 -3.91 17.46 9.22
N SER A 532 -3.88 16.14 9.17
CA SER A 532 -3.19 15.30 10.16
C SER A 532 -2.43 14.14 9.56
N GLY A 533 -2.41 14.04 8.25
CA GLY A 533 -1.65 13.03 7.52
C GLY A 533 -0.15 13.18 7.69
N ARG A 534 0.58 12.07 7.55
CA ARG A 534 2.04 12.00 7.59
C ARG A 534 2.55 11.18 6.42
N LEU A 535 3.69 11.57 5.84
CA LEU A 535 4.30 10.81 4.76
C LEU A 535 4.71 9.39 5.23
N PRO A 536 4.30 8.34 4.52
CA PRO A 536 4.70 6.97 4.83
C PRO A 536 6.02 6.58 4.16
N PHE A 537 6.67 7.51 3.50
CA PHE A 537 7.95 7.37 2.81
C PHE A 537 8.71 8.70 2.78
N THR A 538 9.99 8.62 2.52
CA THR A 538 10.86 9.77 2.27
C THR A 538 10.70 10.27 0.84
N ILE A 539 10.62 11.59 0.64
CA ILE A 539 10.75 12.23 -0.67
C ILE A 539 12.19 12.72 -0.83
N PRO A 540 13.03 12.03 -1.61
CA PRO A 540 14.41 12.46 -1.85
C PRO A 540 14.44 13.71 -2.72
N LYS A 541 15.55 14.44 -2.70
CA LYS A 541 15.76 15.58 -3.60
C LYS A 541 16.00 15.13 -5.05
N ARG A 542 16.69 14.02 -5.24
CA ARG A 542 17.03 13.45 -6.51
C ARG A 542 16.97 11.94 -6.47
N LEU A 543 16.73 11.31 -7.58
CA LEU A 543 16.68 9.86 -7.70
C LEU A 543 18.00 9.19 -7.28
N GLU A 544 19.13 9.82 -7.67
CA GLU A 544 20.49 9.33 -7.36
C GLU A 544 20.80 9.36 -5.86
N ASP A 545 20.02 10.09 -5.06
CA ASP A 545 20.13 10.08 -3.61
C ASP A 545 19.44 8.88 -2.96
N CYS A 546 18.58 8.17 -3.71
CA CYS A 546 17.97 6.91 -3.24
C CYS A 546 19.00 5.77 -3.31
N GLN A 547 19.11 4.98 -2.23
CA GLN A 547 20.18 4.01 -2.09
C GLN A 547 20.20 2.97 -3.22
N ALA A 548 19.07 2.35 -3.56
CA ALA A 548 18.99 1.36 -4.63
C ALA A 548 19.47 1.91 -5.99
N HIS A 549 19.28 3.21 -6.25
CA HIS A 549 19.75 3.88 -7.47
C HIS A 549 21.20 4.34 -7.38
N SER A 550 21.64 4.83 -6.21
CA SER A 550 23.02 5.29 -6.00
C SER A 550 24.06 4.18 -6.16
N ILE A 551 23.68 2.94 -5.85
CA ILE A 551 24.54 1.76 -6.03
C ILE A 551 24.27 1.02 -7.36
N GLY A 552 23.31 1.49 -8.18
CA GLY A 552 23.00 0.92 -9.49
C GLY A 552 22.27 -0.42 -9.46
N GLU A 553 21.52 -0.73 -8.41
CA GLU A 553 20.84 -2.01 -8.23
C GLU A 553 19.35 -1.99 -8.63
N PHE A 554 18.82 -0.89 -9.14
CA PHE A 554 17.45 -0.82 -9.64
C PHE A 554 17.44 -0.42 -11.12
N PRO A 555 16.68 -1.09 -11.99
CA PRO A 555 15.83 -2.27 -11.75
C PRO A 555 16.60 -3.60 -11.84
N GLY A 556 17.92 -3.58 -12.07
CA GLY A 556 18.74 -4.77 -12.29
C GLY A 556 18.56 -5.38 -13.69
N GLY A 557 18.94 -6.64 -13.84
CA GLY A 557 18.78 -7.45 -15.05
C GLY A 557 18.00 -8.74 -14.76
N ASP A 558 18.63 -9.92 -15.03
CA ASP A 558 18.07 -11.22 -14.64
C ASP A 558 18.02 -11.40 -13.12
N SER A 559 18.84 -10.63 -12.41
CA SER A 559 18.89 -10.56 -10.96
C SER A 559 19.01 -9.11 -10.52
N VAL A 560 18.38 -8.78 -9.39
CA VAL A 560 18.53 -7.52 -8.69
C VAL A 560 19.05 -7.78 -7.29
N ALA A 561 20.23 -7.24 -6.97
CA ALA A 561 20.83 -7.41 -5.65
C ALA A 561 20.39 -6.26 -4.73
N TYR A 562 19.90 -6.60 -3.54
CA TYR A 562 19.49 -5.63 -2.52
C TYR A 562 20.67 -5.31 -1.58
N ARG A 563 21.78 -4.80 -2.19
CA ARG A 563 23.05 -4.54 -1.46
C ARG A 563 22.95 -3.43 -0.43
N GLU A 564 21.90 -2.63 -0.49
CA GLU A 564 21.60 -1.66 0.55
C GLU A 564 21.21 -2.31 1.88
N SER A 565 20.91 -3.63 1.87
CA SER A 565 20.55 -4.38 3.07
C SER A 565 19.45 -3.67 3.88
N VAL A 566 19.66 -3.45 5.18
CA VAL A 566 18.68 -2.77 6.05
C VAL A 566 18.58 -1.26 5.86
N TYR A 567 19.36 -0.67 4.96
CA TYR A 567 19.42 0.77 4.74
C TYR A 567 18.50 1.23 3.61
N VAL A 568 17.20 0.99 3.75
CA VAL A 568 16.16 1.44 2.81
C VAL A 568 15.45 2.67 3.37
N GLY A 569 15.08 3.62 2.50
CA GLY A 569 14.31 4.81 2.85
C GLY A 569 15.01 5.67 3.90
N TYR A 570 14.25 6.18 4.89
CA TYR A 570 14.78 7.05 5.94
C TYR A 570 15.94 6.42 6.74
N ARG A 571 15.99 5.08 6.84
CA ARG A 571 17.10 4.39 7.51
C ARG A 571 18.44 4.74 6.89
N TYR A 572 18.47 4.82 5.56
CA TYR A 572 19.64 5.24 4.82
C TYR A 572 19.90 6.74 4.98
N TYR A 573 18.91 7.58 4.71
CA TYR A 573 19.09 9.03 4.72
C TYR A 573 19.53 9.57 6.09
N GLU A 574 18.95 9.07 7.18
CA GLU A 574 19.33 9.44 8.55
C GLU A 574 20.73 8.94 8.92
N THR A 575 21.07 7.70 8.53
CA THR A 575 22.39 7.12 8.86
C THR A 575 23.52 7.84 8.13
N GLU A 576 23.34 8.12 6.84
CA GLU A 576 24.31 8.82 6.01
C GLU A 576 24.17 10.36 6.10
N ARG A 577 23.24 10.87 6.88
CA ARG A 577 22.94 12.30 7.04
C ARG A 577 22.73 13.01 5.71
N LYS A 578 22.03 12.35 4.78
CA LYS A 578 21.68 12.92 3.50
C LYS A 578 20.46 13.81 3.60
N ALA A 579 20.54 14.99 3.00
CA ALA A 579 19.40 15.89 2.93
C ALA A 579 18.33 15.35 2.00
N VAL A 580 17.08 15.36 2.45
CA VAL A 580 15.91 14.98 1.68
C VAL A 580 15.01 16.19 1.46
N ARG A 581 14.03 16.10 0.56
CA ARG A 581 13.03 17.15 0.39
C ARG A 581 12.03 17.14 1.53
N TYR A 582 11.45 15.97 1.81
CA TYR A 582 10.61 15.73 2.99
C TYR A 582 10.94 14.35 3.57
N CYS A 583 11.12 14.30 4.87
CA CYS A 583 11.49 13.05 5.55
C CYS A 583 10.25 12.17 5.81
N PHE A 584 10.50 10.91 6.07
CA PHE A 584 9.50 9.97 6.58
C PHE A 584 8.81 10.52 7.85
N GLY A 585 7.50 10.37 7.93
CA GLY A 585 6.66 10.89 9.02
C GLY A 585 6.33 12.39 8.91
N HIS A 586 6.91 13.12 7.94
CA HIS A 586 6.67 14.56 7.81
C HIS A 586 5.21 14.88 7.48
N GLY A 587 4.67 15.87 8.17
CA GLY A 587 3.37 16.49 7.94
C GLY A 587 3.12 17.60 8.93
N LEU A 588 2.49 18.67 8.49
CA LEU A 588 2.13 19.84 9.27
C LEU A 588 0.65 19.83 9.66
N SER A 589 0.28 20.76 10.51
CA SER A 589 -1.09 20.99 10.95
C SER A 589 -1.39 22.50 10.94
N TYR A 590 -2.64 22.88 10.93
CA TYR A 590 -3.07 24.28 11.15
C TYR A 590 -2.96 24.72 12.62
N THR A 591 -2.54 23.81 13.50
CA THR A 591 -2.23 24.09 14.90
C THR A 591 -0.79 23.63 15.23
N GLU A 592 -0.31 24.00 16.41
CA GLU A 592 1.03 23.63 16.88
C GLU A 592 0.93 22.73 18.11
N PHE A 593 1.86 21.78 18.23
CA PHE A 593 1.94 20.87 19.34
C PHE A 593 3.30 20.99 20.03
N SER A 594 3.29 20.97 21.36
CA SER A 594 4.50 20.85 22.18
C SER A 594 4.58 19.49 22.84
N TYR A 595 5.83 19.07 23.08
CA TYR A 595 6.16 17.79 23.70
C TYR A 595 6.92 18.04 24.99
N GLY A 596 6.61 17.27 26.04
CA GLY A 596 7.28 17.35 27.32
C GLY A 596 7.21 16.06 28.12
N ASP A 597 7.95 16.03 29.23
CA ASP A 597 7.88 14.97 30.25
C ASP A 597 8.04 13.54 29.74
N LEU A 598 9.00 13.28 28.84
CA LEU A 598 9.33 11.90 28.47
C LEU A 598 9.86 11.14 29.68
N LYS A 599 9.16 10.07 30.04
CA LYS A 599 9.53 9.16 31.12
C LYS A 599 9.59 7.75 30.57
N LEU A 600 10.69 7.05 30.86
CA LEU A 600 10.87 5.65 30.49
C LEU A 600 10.97 4.78 31.74
N GLU A 601 10.26 3.69 31.75
CA GLU A 601 10.26 2.68 32.81
C GLU A 601 10.62 1.33 32.24
N ARG A 602 11.64 0.69 32.79
CA ARG A 602 11.99 -0.67 32.41
C ARG A 602 11.07 -1.66 33.14
N ARG A 603 10.50 -2.60 32.38
CA ARG A 603 9.71 -3.74 32.91
C ARG A 603 10.24 -5.06 32.35
N GLU A 604 9.68 -6.17 32.82
CA GLU A 604 10.12 -7.51 32.42
C GLU A 604 10.04 -7.76 30.92
N ASP A 605 9.03 -7.22 30.23
CA ASP A 605 8.71 -7.46 28.84
C ASP A 605 9.07 -6.33 27.87
N GLY A 606 9.82 -5.31 28.35
CA GLY A 606 10.27 -4.19 27.53
C GLY A 606 10.40 -2.85 28.28
N ILE A 607 10.43 -1.77 27.48
CA ILE A 607 10.45 -0.38 27.99
C ILE A 607 9.04 0.21 27.80
N TYR A 608 8.51 0.78 28.87
CA TYR A 608 7.26 1.54 28.84
C TYR A 608 7.59 3.02 28.90
N GLY A 609 6.98 3.80 28.02
CA GLY A 609 7.20 5.23 27.94
C GLY A 609 5.90 6.01 28.06
N THR A 610 6.00 7.20 28.63
CA THR A 610 4.94 8.21 28.63
C THR A 610 5.51 9.53 28.20
N VAL A 611 4.83 10.24 27.30
CA VAL A 611 5.18 11.59 26.85
C VAL A 611 3.96 12.49 26.93
N THR A 612 4.14 13.74 27.35
CA THR A 612 3.06 14.71 27.37
C THR A 612 3.01 15.47 26.04
N VAL A 613 1.84 15.56 25.41
CA VAL A 613 1.60 16.33 24.20
C VAL A 613 0.50 17.35 24.45
N ARG A 614 0.74 18.61 24.03
CA ARG A 614 -0.21 19.72 24.20
C ARG A 614 -0.44 20.42 22.88
N ASN A 615 -1.72 20.71 22.58
CA ASN A 615 -2.09 21.62 21.50
C ASN A 615 -1.90 23.08 21.96
N CYS A 616 -0.91 23.76 21.39
CA CYS A 616 -0.54 25.14 21.74
C CYS A 616 -1.23 26.19 20.87
N GLY A 617 -1.93 25.77 19.81
CA GLY A 617 -2.59 26.69 18.90
C GLY A 617 -4.07 26.94 19.24
N SER A 618 -4.80 27.52 18.27
CA SER A 618 -6.17 27.99 18.45
C SER A 618 -7.23 27.10 17.81
N VAL A 619 -6.85 26.06 17.10
CA VAL A 619 -7.77 25.10 16.44
C VAL A 619 -7.51 23.68 16.94
N ALA A 620 -8.57 22.88 16.97
CA ALA A 620 -8.42 21.45 17.28
C ALA A 620 -7.62 20.75 16.19
N GLY A 621 -6.84 19.73 16.56
CA GLY A 621 -6.03 18.98 15.60
C GLY A 621 -5.59 17.63 16.14
N ALA A 622 -5.13 16.79 15.24
CA ALA A 622 -4.53 15.51 15.59
C ALA A 622 -3.02 15.56 15.38
N GLU A 623 -2.29 14.99 16.35
CA GLU A 623 -0.84 14.81 16.29
C GLU A 623 -0.49 13.33 16.25
N VAL A 624 0.49 12.97 15.44
CA VAL A 624 1.10 11.64 15.43
C VAL A 624 2.40 11.71 16.23
N VAL A 625 2.41 11.04 17.37
CA VAL A 625 3.59 10.89 18.21
C VAL A 625 4.36 9.68 17.70
N GLU A 626 5.50 9.91 17.10
CA GLU A 626 6.35 8.86 16.53
C GLU A 626 7.48 8.49 17.48
N ILE A 627 7.69 7.19 17.69
CA ILE A 627 8.68 6.66 18.64
C ILE A 627 9.71 5.86 17.84
N TYR A 628 10.96 6.31 17.90
CA TYR A 628 12.09 5.68 17.23
C TYR A 628 13.10 5.13 18.23
N VAL A 629 13.77 4.05 17.83
CA VAL A 629 14.90 3.49 18.57
C VAL A 629 16.15 3.58 17.72
N GLY A 630 17.22 4.15 18.29
CA GLY A 630 18.55 4.14 17.70
C GLY A 630 19.52 3.40 18.60
N ALA A 631 20.42 2.58 18.04
CA ALA A 631 21.50 1.94 18.77
C ALA A 631 22.80 2.74 18.63
N ALA A 632 23.65 2.76 19.66
CA ALA A 632 24.98 3.36 19.57
C ALA A 632 25.91 2.61 18.60
N GLY A 633 25.54 1.37 18.23
CA GLY A 633 26.22 0.57 17.21
C GLY A 633 27.57 0.01 17.66
N LYS A 634 27.77 -0.18 18.96
CA LYS A 634 29.02 -0.70 19.53
C LYS A 634 29.31 -2.15 19.10
N THR A 635 28.25 -2.92 18.90
CA THR A 635 28.34 -4.37 18.62
C THR A 635 28.01 -4.68 17.15
N VAL A 636 26.96 -4.05 16.62
CA VAL A 636 26.45 -4.28 15.25
C VAL A 636 26.09 -2.95 14.60
N LYS A 637 26.47 -2.77 13.33
CA LYS A 637 26.02 -1.61 12.56
C LYS A 637 24.51 -1.69 12.34
N ARG A 638 23.83 -0.62 12.72
CA ARG A 638 22.37 -0.46 12.59
C ARG A 638 22.04 0.90 11.99
N PRO A 639 20.83 1.05 11.41
CA PRO A 639 20.32 2.37 11.07
C PRO A 639 20.35 3.33 12.25
N ALA A 640 20.59 4.61 11.99
CA ALA A 640 20.63 5.63 13.03
C ALA A 640 19.36 5.68 13.89
N ARG A 641 18.21 5.40 13.26
CA ARG A 641 16.90 5.32 13.91
C ARG A 641 15.99 4.36 13.14
N GLU A 642 15.10 3.71 13.88
CA GLU A 642 14.08 2.81 13.35
C GLU A 642 12.76 3.10 14.05
N LEU A 643 11.66 3.26 13.32
CA LEU A 643 10.33 3.40 13.91
C LEU A 643 9.95 2.11 14.65
N LYS A 644 9.54 2.26 15.91
CA LYS A 644 9.14 1.12 16.77
C LYS A 644 7.81 1.36 17.48
N GLY A 645 7.17 2.50 17.22
CA GLY A 645 5.84 2.79 17.72
C GLY A 645 5.32 4.14 17.23
N PHE A 646 4.01 4.30 17.23
CA PHE A 646 3.37 5.60 17.04
C PHE A 646 2.00 5.62 17.73
N VAL A 647 1.55 6.82 18.10
CA VAL A 647 0.22 7.06 18.66
C VAL A 647 -0.35 8.34 18.05
N LYS A 648 -1.56 8.26 17.47
CA LYS A 648 -2.29 9.44 16.99
C LYS A 648 -3.25 9.92 18.07
N VAL A 649 -3.18 11.22 18.41
CA VAL A 649 -4.00 11.84 19.45
C VAL A 649 -4.71 13.07 18.93
N HIS A 650 -6.02 13.21 19.22
CA HIS A 650 -6.80 14.39 18.90
C HIS A 650 -6.88 15.30 20.12
N LEU A 651 -6.53 16.57 19.97
CA LEU A 651 -6.44 17.53 21.05
C LEU A 651 -7.19 18.82 20.71
N GLN A 652 -8.01 19.29 21.65
CA GLN A 652 -8.64 20.61 21.58
C GLN A 652 -7.62 21.71 21.83
N PRO A 653 -7.86 22.97 21.45
CA PRO A 653 -6.99 24.10 21.77
C PRO A 653 -6.68 24.15 23.27
N GLY A 654 -5.39 24.19 23.63
CA GLY A 654 -4.91 24.19 25.01
C GLY A 654 -4.97 22.85 25.74
N GLU A 655 -5.58 21.82 25.15
CA GLU A 655 -5.63 20.48 25.76
C GLU A 655 -4.23 19.85 25.79
N GLU A 656 -3.97 19.18 26.90
CA GLU A 656 -2.74 18.41 27.15
C GLU A 656 -3.10 16.97 27.48
N ARG A 657 -2.34 16.02 26.95
CA ARG A 657 -2.58 14.59 27.16
C ARG A 657 -1.27 13.83 27.34
N ALA A 658 -1.27 12.94 28.32
CA ALA A 658 -0.23 11.92 28.45
C ALA A 658 -0.48 10.82 27.40
N VAL A 659 0.56 10.49 26.64
CA VAL A 659 0.57 9.47 25.60
C VAL A 659 1.49 8.35 26.05
N ASP A 660 0.90 7.19 26.30
CA ASP A 660 1.63 6.00 26.71
C ASP A 660 2.03 5.17 25.49
N PHE A 661 3.22 4.56 25.56
CA PHE A 661 3.70 3.63 24.53
C PHE A 661 4.51 2.49 25.18
N ARG A 662 4.66 1.41 24.44
CA ARG A 662 5.45 0.24 24.83
C ARG A 662 6.44 -0.12 23.74
N LEU A 663 7.66 -0.38 24.12
CA LEU A 663 8.73 -0.92 23.30
C LEU A 663 9.08 -2.32 23.83
N PRO A 664 8.53 -3.40 23.24
CA PRO A 664 8.91 -4.76 23.64
C PRO A 664 10.38 -5.01 23.36
N TRP A 665 11.02 -5.99 24.00
CA TRP A 665 12.45 -6.27 23.78
C TRP A 665 12.78 -6.50 22.30
N LYS A 666 11.86 -7.04 21.48
CA LYS A 666 12.00 -7.17 20.01
C LYS A 666 12.26 -5.81 19.33
N ALA A 667 11.82 -4.68 19.88
CA ALA A 667 12.08 -3.34 19.33
C ALA A 667 13.56 -2.96 19.32
N PHE A 668 14.37 -3.59 20.15
CA PHE A 668 15.81 -3.38 20.30
C PHE A 668 16.65 -4.43 19.59
N SER A 669 16.03 -5.43 18.98
CA SER A 669 16.70 -6.56 18.33
C SER A 669 17.18 -6.24 16.91
N TYR A 670 18.10 -7.07 16.42
CA TYR A 670 18.49 -7.22 15.03
C TYR A 670 18.51 -8.71 14.69
N TYR A 671 18.48 -9.05 13.41
CA TYR A 671 18.59 -10.45 12.99
C TYR A 671 20.06 -10.85 12.82
N ASN A 672 20.49 -11.84 13.60
CA ASN A 672 21.83 -12.40 13.54
C ASN A 672 21.84 -13.56 12.54
N GLU A 673 22.50 -13.36 11.39
CA GLU A 673 22.55 -14.35 10.29
C GLU A 673 23.34 -15.60 10.65
N GLU A 674 24.36 -15.48 11.50
CA GLU A 674 25.15 -16.65 11.93
C GLU A 674 24.35 -17.57 12.85
N LYS A 675 23.51 -17.00 13.71
CA LYS A 675 22.67 -17.74 14.66
C LYS A 675 21.26 -17.98 14.16
N MET A 676 20.88 -17.41 13.01
CA MET A 676 19.56 -17.49 12.40
C MET A 676 18.43 -17.12 13.39
N THR A 677 18.63 -16.04 14.15
CA THR A 677 17.66 -15.59 15.17
C THR A 677 17.76 -14.10 15.46
N PHE A 678 16.67 -13.54 15.99
CA PHE A 678 16.70 -12.17 16.52
C PHE A 678 17.41 -12.13 17.87
N GLU A 679 18.31 -11.18 18.03
CA GLU A 679 19.07 -10.93 19.25
C GLU A 679 18.98 -9.47 19.67
N VAL A 680 18.92 -9.22 20.97
CA VAL A 680 19.06 -7.88 21.57
C VAL A 680 20.49 -7.75 22.06
N PRO A 681 21.37 -7.05 21.36
CA PRO A 681 22.75 -6.86 21.80
C PRO A 681 22.83 -5.94 23.02
N GLU A 682 23.86 -6.17 23.84
CA GLU A 682 24.22 -5.22 24.89
C GLU A 682 24.71 -3.92 24.21
N ASP A 683 23.98 -2.84 24.42
CA ASP A 683 24.30 -1.54 23.86
C ASP A 683 23.59 -0.42 24.61
N GLU A 684 23.96 0.81 24.29
CA GLU A 684 23.23 2.01 24.66
C GLU A 684 22.25 2.36 23.53
N TYR A 685 20.98 2.50 23.89
CA TYR A 685 19.91 2.81 22.94
C TYR A 685 19.31 4.18 23.23
N SER A 686 19.06 4.95 22.18
CA SER A 686 18.29 6.19 22.25
C SER A 686 16.83 5.90 21.92
N VAL A 687 15.92 6.27 22.82
CA VAL A 687 14.47 6.35 22.53
C VAL A 687 14.20 7.79 22.15
N CYS A 688 13.85 8.00 20.89
CA CYS A 688 13.58 9.30 20.30
C CYS A 688 12.07 9.45 20.08
N VAL A 689 11.48 10.54 20.57
CA VAL A 689 10.06 10.85 20.41
C VAL A 689 9.92 12.16 19.65
N GLY A 690 9.10 12.20 18.63
CA GLY A 690 8.95 13.39 17.80
C GLY A 690 7.75 13.35 16.87
N ARG A 691 7.74 14.28 15.92
CA ARG A 691 6.69 14.46 14.92
C ARG A 691 7.01 13.75 13.59
N SER A 692 8.30 13.47 13.39
CA SER A 692 8.83 12.73 12.23
C SER A 692 10.25 12.28 12.56
N VAL A 693 10.83 11.45 11.70
CA VAL A 693 12.24 11.05 11.85
C VAL A 693 13.21 12.24 11.84
N GLY A 694 12.88 13.30 11.10
CA GLY A 694 13.65 14.55 11.03
C GLY A 694 13.27 15.62 12.07
N ASP A 695 12.17 15.46 12.80
CA ASP A 695 11.69 16.41 13.83
C ASP A 695 11.54 15.69 15.18
N VAL A 696 12.70 15.28 15.75
CA VAL A 696 12.78 14.66 17.07
C VAL A 696 12.72 15.74 18.15
N ARG A 697 11.79 15.60 19.07
CA ARG A 697 11.52 16.56 20.15
C ARG A 697 12.16 16.17 21.47
N LEU A 698 12.18 14.90 21.77
CA LEU A 698 12.70 14.37 23.04
C LEU A 698 13.56 13.14 22.77
N VAL A 699 14.65 13.02 23.52
CA VAL A 699 15.53 11.84 23.47
C VAL A 699 15.88 11.44 24.89
N GLN A 700 15.76 10.15 25.17
CA GLN A 700 16.23 9.56 26.41
C GLN A 700 17.02 8.29 26.14
N THR A 701 18.17 8.14 26.76
CA THR A 701 19.05 6.98 26.60
C THR A 701 18.68 5.88 27.57
N VAL A 702 18.75 4.63 27.09
CA VAL A 702 18.52 3.41 27.87
C VAL A 702 19.67 2.44 27.63
N GLU A 703 20.36 2.01 28.69
CA GLU A 703 21.36 0.96 28.62
C GLU A 703 20.68 -0.41 28.72
N ILE A 704 20.88 -1.29 27.75
CA ILE A 704 20.38 -2.68 27.77
C ILE A 704 21.56 -3.61 27.97
N LYS A 705 21.47 -4.51 28.96
CA LYS A 705 22.47 -5.54 29.29
C LYS A 705 22.00 -6.91 28.83
N GLU A 706 22.95 -7.81 28.58
CA GLU A 706 22.68 -9.16 28.06
C GLU A 706 21.61 -9.94 28.84
N ASN A 707 21.55 -9.76 30.18
CA ASN A 707 20.57 -10.42 31.04
C ASN A 707 19.15 -9.84 30.98
N ASP A 708 18.97 -8.65 30.45
CA ASP A 708 17.67 -7.97 30.39
C ASP A 708 16.74 -8.61 29.35
N ALA A 709 17.32 -9.13 28.26
CA ALA A 709 16.59 -9.74 27.14
C ALA A 709 16.28 -11.24 27.34
N LEU A 710 16.91 -11.89 28.33
CA LEU A 710 16.74 -13.34 28.60
C LEU A 710 15.43 -13.68 29.31
N GLY A 711 14.73 -12.71 29.92
CA GLY A 711 13.40 -12.89 30.51
C GLY A 711 12.29 -13.25 29.51
N GLY A 712 12.54 -13.06 28.20
CA GLY A 712 11.60 -13.36 27.11
C GLY A 712 11.74 -14.75 26.47
N LYS A 713 12.66 -15.59 26.90
CA LYS A 713 12.85 -16.95 26.38
C LYS A 713 11.95 -17.96 27.10
N SER A 714 10.64 -17.77 27.10
CA SER A 714 9.68 -18.87 27.27
C SER A 714 8.25 -18.34 27.15
N ARG A 715 7.66 -18.50 26.01
CA ARG A 715 6.32 -19.09 25.82
C ARG A 715 5.81 -18.84 24.42
#